data_61105df0d45d62680a92cea3acfbf271
#
_entry.id   61105df0d45d62680a92cea3acfbf271
#
_cell.length_a   1.000
_cell.length_b   1.000
_cell.length_c   1.000
_cell.angle_alpha   90.00
_cell.angle_beta   90.00
_cell.angle_gamma   90.00
#
_symmetry.space_group_name_H-M   'P 1'
#
loop_
_entity.id
_entity.type
_entity.pdbx_description
1 polymer ?
#
loop_
_entity_poly.entity_id
_entity_poly.type
_entity_poly.pdbx_seq_one_letter_code
_entity_poly.pdbx_strand_id
1 'polypeptide(L)'
;MGSHHSALSILSAALLLAIGANASAGASDDGNNQPLDEIVVTATLRSVSLEEMPGSVSVLTGAALRDAGQQHFEDVLPLVPNLNWAGDTSRPRYFQIRGIGELQQYQGAPNPSVGFLIDDIDFSGLGGAATLFDVDHIEVLHGPQGTLYGANALAGLIYVKSADPADAFGGRAEFDAGDYNERSYGAVLTGPVSALDSAFRLAVQKYTSDGFYHNAYLGRSDTDNRDELTLRGKWKYQPNDAWRVDLTLLRAQIDNGYDAFAIDNSRTTQSDHPGVDLQYSTGLSARSTYSGWEPVTLTTIATYADTKVNYGFDGDWGNPKLWAPYTDDATEDQLRHRSTRSLEIRLSDTPAPQTAHGISWLFGVYAFELRESLTDTSAATYVDPFDATQNSDSLSVVSSRYRSRNGAVYGQLDGNFSERARWSAGLRGERHTSDYNDSTTNLDAPTTTNNFGPADNLWGGQASLDYTLSQGQHVYALIARGYKASGFNLSPGLPPNQLQFGPESDLNFEVGHKAQMNDGRLRIDTSLFYMVRHNEQLLTSEQLDPNNPNTFVFFTGNAKSGFNYGLESTLSWAASKSLEFGGSLGLLQSEYHGFVQNGVTLPDRALPHAPPWQAAVNATWRDPRGPYARLDVTGMGAFFYDLPPNETRSSAYGLLNGKLGWDTPRWEAYLWGRNLLNKNYTVRGFFFGDEPPDFANKLYVQLGEPRNWGVHFTVRF
;
A
#
# COMPACT_ATOMS: atom_id res chain seq x y z
N MET A 1 18.46 18.23 -21.13
CA MET A 1 19.60 18.30 -20.18
C MET A 1 19.49 19.46 -19.18
N GLY A 2 18.32 19.96 -18.85
CA GLY A 2 18.17 21.21 -18.07
C GLY A 2 17.29 21.15 -16.81
N SER A 3 16.68 20.01 -16.45
CA SER A 3 15.73 19.93 -15.33
C SER A 3 16.18 19.06 -14.12
N HIS A 4 17.33 18.39 -14.22
CA HIS A 4 17.82 17.54 -13.14
C HIS A 4 18.50 18.28 -11.97
N HIS A 5 18.85 19.57 -12.16
CA HIS A 5 19.62 20.32 -11.15
C HIS A 5 18.76 20.96 -10.03
N SER A 6 17.48 21.21 -10.24
CA SER A 6 16.67 21.95 -9.24
C SER A 6 16.13 21.10 -8.10
N ALA A 7 15.74 19.85 -8.34
CA ALA A 7 15.25 18.96 -7.28
C ALA A 7 16.39 18.40 -6.41
N LEU A 8 17.52 18.05 -7.04
CA LEU A 8 18.72 17.62 -6.31
C LEU A 8 19.34 18.74 -5.48
N SER A 9 19.25 20.03 -5.91
CA SER A 9 19.81 21.16 -5.15
C SER A 9 19.01 21.47 -3.90
N ILE A 10 17.71 21.27 -3.87
CA ILE A 10 16.89 21.46 -2.65
C ILE A 10 17.12 20.32 -1.65
N LEU A 11 17.19 19.08 -2.12
CA LEU A 11 17.51 17.91 -1.28
C LEU A 11 18.97 17.94 -0.78
N SER A 12 19.91 18.35 -1.62
CA SER A 12 21.32 18.50 -1.23
C SER A 12 21.52 19.61 -0.19
N ALA A 13 20.75 20.69 -0.24
CA ALA A 13 20.80 21.75 0.77
C ALA A 13 20.21 21.30 2.11
N ALA A 14 19.13 20.50 2.10
CA ALA A 14 18.55 19.95 3.32
C ALA A 14 19.43 18.86 3.95
N LEU A 15 20.07 18.02 3.14
CA LEU A 15 20.99 16.97 3.60
C LEU A 15 22.32 17.57 4.12
N LEU A 16 22.83 18.61 3.47
CA LEU A 16 24.04 19.33 3.90
C LEU A 16 23.83 20.14 5.19
N LEU A 17 22.61 20.62 5.44
CA LEU A 17 22.26 21.25 6.72
C LEU A 17 22.23 20.22 7.87
N ALA A 18 21.86 18.96 7.60
CA ALA A 18 21.88 17.88 8.57
C ALA A 18 23.31 17.36 8.89
N ILE A 19 24.20 17.38 7.89
CA ILE A 19 25.59 16.91 8.02
C ILE A 19 26.52 18.02 8.55
N GLY A 20 26.19 19.30 8.31
CA GLY A 20 26.97 20.46 8.74
C GLY A 20 26.86 20.86 10.23
N ALA A 21 25.99 20.23 11.00
CA ALA A 21 25.75 20.53 12.41
C ALA A 21 26.78 19.90 13.39
N ASN A 22 27.93 19.43 12.92
CA ASN A 22 29.08 19.06 13.78
C ASN A 22 29.92 20.27 14.14
N ALA A 23 29.33 21.38 14.53
CA ALA A 23 30.04 22.50 15.12
C ALA A 23 29.74 22.58 16.63
N SER A 24 30.66 22.06 17.42
CA SER A 24 30.96 22.42 18.81
C SER A 24 29.82 23.12 19.58
N ALA A 25 28.94 22.38 20.20
CA ALA A 25 28.18 22.84 21.35
C ALA A 25 28.78 22.21 22.62
N GLY A 26 29.80 22.83 23.13
CA GLY A 26 30.15 22.71 24.53
C GLY A 26 29.17 23.55 25.33
N ALA A 27 28.14 22.91 25.84
CA ALA A 27 27.35 23.38 26.96
C ALA A 27 26.77 22.16 27.66
N SER A 28 27.28 21.86 28.82
CA SER A 28 26.64 20.99 29.80
C SER A 28 25.29 21.58 30.16
N ASP A 29 24.21 20.96 29.65
CA ASP A 29 22.86 21.12 30.18
C ASP A 29 22.38 19.76 30.69
N ASP A 30 22.58 19.52 31.97
CA ASP A 30 22.02 18.42 32.74
C ASP A 30 20.52 18.65 32.90
N GLY A 31 19.76 18.26 31.92
CA GLY A 31 18.30 18.44 31.97
C GLY A 31 17.55 17.57 30.99
N ASN A 32 17.27 16.32 31.38
CA ASN A 32 16.13 15.48 31.00
C ASN A 32 15.64 15.60 29.54
N ASN A 33 16.52 15.39 28.57
CA ASN A 33 16.14 15.13 27.18
C ASN A 33 15.63 13.69 27.11
N GLN A 34 14.34 13.48 26.80
CA GLN A 34 13.77 12.14 26.73
C GLN A 34 14.30 11.41 25.48
N PRO A 35 14.64 10.11 25.60
CA PRO A 35 14.92 9.25 24.46
C PRO A 35 13.69 9.16 23.55
N LEU A 36 13.88 8.75 22.30
CA LEU A 36 12.79 8.33 21.41
C LEU A 36 12.09 7.11 22.01
N ASP A 37 10.78 7.02 21.85
CA ASP A 37 10.01 5.86 22.30
C ASP A 37 10.53 4.58 21.64
N GLU A 38 10.51 3.49 22.41
CA GLU A 38 10.77 2.15 21.87
C GLU A 38 9.69 1.80 20.87
N ILE A 39 10.09 1.35 19.69
CA ILE A 39 9.17 0.86 18.65
C ILE A 39 9.20 -0.66 18.65
N VAL A 40 8.03 -1.28 18.83
CA VAL A 40 7.85 -2.72 18.77
C VAL A 40 7.19 -3.09 17.45
N VAL A 41 7.81 -3.98 16.68
CA VAL A 41 7.27 -4.55 15.46
C VAL A 41 6.35 -5.72 15.85
N THR A 42 5.11 -5.68 15.41
CA THR A 42 4.05 -6.65 15.76
C THR A 42 3.61 -7.52 14.58
N ALA A 43 3.91 -7.12 13.34
CA ALA A 43 3.65 -7.91 12.14
C ALA A 43 4.57 -9.13 12.00
N THR A 44 5.54 -9.32 12.87
CA THR A 44 6.33 -10.55 12.98
C THR A 44 5.57 -11.59 13.82
N LEU A 45 5.95 -12.86 13.73
CA LEU A 45 5.32 -13.94 14.51
C LEU A 45 5.49 -13.77 16.02
N ARG A 46 6.50 -13.03 16.45
CA ARG A 46 6.75 -12.57 17.81
C ARG A 46 6.97 -11.07 17.80
N SER A 47 6.43 -10.37 18.77
CA SER A 47 6.74 -8.94 18.93
C SER A 47 8.23 -8.77 19.26
N VAL A 48 8.92 -7.95 18.49
CA VAL A 48 10.39 -7.70 18.63
C VAL A 48 10.60 -6.19 18.59
N SER A 49 11.59 -5.67 19.31
CA SER A 49 11.96 -4.28 19.14
C SER A 49 12.48 -4.01 17.71
N LEU A 50 12.24 -2.81 17.18
CA LEU A 50 12.67 -2.46 15.83
C LEU A 50 14.19 -2.61 15.66
N GLU A 51 14.96 -2.29 16.70
CA GLU A 51 16.41 -2.40 16.69
C GLU A 51 16.89 -3.83 16.57
N GLU A 52 16.16 -4.78 17.15
CA GLU A 52 16.52 -6.18 17.18
C GLU A 52 15.98 -7.02 16.02
N MET A 53 15.11 -6.43 15.20
CA MET A 53 14.54 -7.14 14.06
C MET A 53 15.53 -7.22 12.89
N PRO A 54 15.95 -8.43 12.45
CA PRO A 54 16.86 -8.58 11.31
C PRO A 54 16.09 -8.47 9.99
N GLY A 55 15.91 -7.25 9.49
CA GLY A 55 15.22 -6.94 8.24
C GLY A 55 14.89 -5.46 8.12
N SER A 56 14.66 -5.02 6.89
CA SER A 56 14.21 -3.65 6.60
C SER A 56 12.74 -3.50 6.96
N VAL A 57 12.43 -2.61 7.88
CA VAL A 57 11.08 -2.30 8.33
C VAL A 57 10.95 -0.80 8.52
N SER A 58 9.89 -0.23 7.98
CA SER A 58 9.49 1.14 8.27
C SER A 58 8.29 1.14 9.20
N VAL A 59 8.36 1.82 10.32
CA VAL A 59 7.26 1.95 11.27
C VAL A 59 6.85 3.42 11.37
N LEU A 60 5.57 3.69 11.09
CA LEU A 60 4.96 5.00 11.24
C LEU A 60 4.01 4.95 12.44
N THR A 61 4.41 5.57 13.54
CA THR A 61 3.58 5.60 14.76
C THR A 61 2.34 6.48 14.56
N GLY A 62 1.27 6.21 15.30
CA GLY A 62 0.06 7.05 15.28
C GLY A 62 0.34 8.51 15.64
N ALA A 63 1.34 8.79 16.48
CA ALA A 63 1.81 10.14 16.74
C ALA A 63 2.40 10.78 15.47
N ALA A 64 3.32 10.10 14.79
CA ALA A 64 3.93 10.60 13.55
C ALA A 64 2.89 10.83 12.44
N LEU A 65 1.87 9.96 12.34
CA LEU A 65 0.75 10.09 11.38
C LEU A 65 -0.09 11.32 11.68
N ARG A 66 -0.49 11.54 12.93
CA ARG A 66 -1.22 12.75 13.35
C ARG A 66 -0.40 14.01 13.17
N ASP A 67 0.88 13.96 13.51
CA ASP A 67 1.80 15.10 13.34
C ASP A 67 1.92 15.51 11.87
N ALA A 68 1.97 14.56 10.97
CA ALA A 68 1.99 14.80 9.53
C ALA A 68 0.60 15.19 8.95
N GLY A 69 -0.50 15.10 9.72
CA GLY A 69 -1.84 15.46 9.26
C GLY A 69 -2.38 14.52 8.16
N GLN A 70 -2.02 13.24 8.25
CA GLN A 70 -2.39 12.26 7.22
C GLN A 70 -3.81 11.73 7.44
N GLN A 71 -4.61 11.59 6.37
CA GLN A 71 -5.99 11.14 6.40
C GLN A 71 -6.16 9.71 5.87
N HIS A 72 -5.44 9.37 4.80
CA HIS A 72 -5.49 8.06 4.17
C HIS A 72 -4.08 7.48 3.99
N PHE A 73 -3.97 6.18 3.77
CA PHE A 73 -2.68 5.50 3.59
C PHE A 73 -1.88 6.06 2.39
N GLU A 74 -2.53 6.58 1.35
CA GLU A 74 -1.85 7.23 0.23
C GLU A 74 -0.94 8.39 0.65
N ASP A 75 -1.34 9.11 1.68
CA ASP A 75 -0.58 10.25 2.19
C ASP A 75 0.76 9.85 2.83
N VAL A 76 0.89 8.60 3.29
CA VAL A 76 2.11 8.10 3.94
C VAL A 76 3.09 7.44 2.98
N LEU A 77 2.66 7.08 1.78
CA LEU A 77 3.51 6.41 0.79
C LEU A 77 4.82 7.16 0.53
N PRO A 78 4.85 8.50 0.38
CA PRO A 78 6.09 9.23 0.17
C PRO A 78 7.03 9.23 1.36
N LEU A 79 6.57 8.84 2.55
CA LEU A 79 7.36 8.83 3.79
C LEU A 79 8.13 7.51 3.99
N VAL A 80 7.76 6.45 3.24
CA VAL A 80 8.34 5.11 3.35
C VAL A 80 9.27 4.86 2.16
N PRO A 81 10.54 4.45 2.37
CA PRO A 81 11.48 4.21 1.28
C PRO A 81 10.97 3.09 0.36
N ASN A 82 11.13 3.25 -0.96
CA ASN A 82 10.78 2.27 -1.99
C ASN A 82 9.34 1.72 -1.93
N LEU A 83 8.41 2.48 -1.34
CA LEU A 83 6.98 2.19 -1.34
C LEU A 83 6.28 3.13 -2.33
N ASN A 84 5.54 2.58 -3.29
CA ASN A 84 4.81 3.33 -4.29
C ASN A 84 3.43 2.70 -4.56
N TRP A 85 2.65 3.31 -5.43
CA TRP A 85 1.38 2.80 -5.94
C TRP A 85 1.18 3.23 -7.39
N ALA A 86 0.30 2.55 -8.10
CA ALA A 86 -0.18 2.98 -9.41
C ALA A 86 -1.56 3.62 -9.24
N GLY A 87 -1.76 4.81 -9.85
CA GLY A 87 -3.07 5.45 -9.95
C GLY A 87 -4.04 4.60 -10.77
N ASP A 88 -5.14 5.17 -11.23
CA ASP A 88 -6.30 4.62 -11.92
C ASP A 88 -7.47 4.19 -11.00
N THR A 89 -7.42 4.59 -9.76
CA THR A 89 -8.53 4.48 -8.80
C THR A 89 -8.59 5.74 -7.94
N SER A 90 -9.69 5.96 -7.26
CA SER A 90 -9.87 7.13 -6.39
C SER A 90 -8.97 7.09 -5.15
N ARG A 91 -8.66 5.89 -4.67
CA ARG A 91 -7.75 5.60 -3.56
C ARG A 91 -6.83 4.44 -3.93
N PRO A 92 -5.57 4.38 -3.46
CA PRO A 92 -4.67 3.26 -3.71
C PRO A 92 -5.27 1.93 -3.29
N ARG A 93 -5.35 0.99 -4.23
CA ARG A 93 -5.75 -0.40 -3.94
C ARG A 93 -4.57 -1.35 -3.94
N TYR A 94 -3.57 -1.05 -4.77
CA TYR A 94 -2.36 -1.85 -4.97
C TYR A 94 -1.13 -1.02 -4.68
N PHE A 95 -0.18 -1.67 -4.04
CA PHE A 95 1.07 -1.07 -3.63
C PHE A 95 2.24 -1.80 -4.27
N GLN A 96 3.34 -1.08 -4.46
CA GLN A 96 4.61 -1.65 -4.89
C GLN A 96 5.65 -1.42 -3.80
N ILE A 97 6.34 -2.48 -3.40
CA ILE A 97 7.49 -2.43 -2.50
C ILE A 97 8.72 -2.86 -3.31
N ARG A 98 9.77 -2.05 -3.29
CA ARG A 98 11.00 -2.29 -4.08
C ARG A 98 10.72 -2.48 -5.57
N GLY A 99 9.69 -1.79 -6.10
CA GLY A 99 9.26 -1.87 -7.50
C GLY A 99 8.46 -3.14 -7.86
N ILE A 100 8.08 -3.97 -6.89
CA ILE A 100 7.30 -5.19 -7.08
C ILE A 100 5.88 -4.97 -6.57
N GLY A 101 4.88 -5.19 -7.42
CA GLY A 101 3.46 -5.05 -7.10
C GLY A 101 2.61 -4.92 -8.35
N GLU A 102 1.30 -5.00 -8.18
CA GLU A 102 0.32 -4.88 -9.25
C GLU A 102 0.15 -3.41 -9.64
N LEU A 103 -0.12 -3.19 -10.94
CA LEU A 103 -0.37 -1.84 -11.48
C LEU A 103 -1.86 -1.52 -11.57
N GLN A 104 -2.71 -2.55 -11.76
CA GLN A 104 -4.15 -2.39 -11.91
C GLN A 104 -4.89 -3.71 -11.65
N GLN A 105 -6.22 -3.65 -11.57
CA GLN A 105 -7.08 -4.77 -11.19
C GLN A 105 -7.97 -5.30 -12.32
N TYR A 106 -7.89 -4.78 -13.50
CA TYR A 106 -8.85 -5.10 -14.57
C TYR A 106 -8.82 -6.56 -15.01
N GLN A 107 -7.69 -7.22 -14.87
CA GLN A 107 -7.44 -8.51 -15.50
C GLN A 107 -7.03 -9.56 -14.48
N GLY A 108 -7.70 -10.69 -14.52
CA GLY A 108 -7.34 -11.85 -13.73
C GLY A 108 -7.94 -11.91 -12.33
N ALA A 109 -7.70 -13.03 -11.71
CA ALA A 109 -8.09 -13.28 -10.33
C ALA A 109 -7.12 -12.59 -9.36
N PRO A 110 -7.56 -12.32 -8.12
CA PRO A 110 -6.69 -11.73 -7.09
C PRO A 110 -5.42 -12.55 -6.87
N ASN A 111 -4.28 -11.92 -7.08
CA ASN A 111 -2.97 -12.53 -6.89
C ASN A 111 -1.95 -11.45 -6.45
N PRO A 112 -2.07 -10.90 -5.23
CA PRO A 112 -1.27 -9.77 -4.79
C PRO A 112 0.18 -10.15 -4.50
N SER A 113 1.12 -9.24 -4.86
CA SER A 113 2.55 -9.34 -4.52
C SER A 113 2.86 -8.72 -3.17
N VAL A 114 2.06 -7.75 -2.73
CA VAL A 114 2.18 -7.05 -1.45
C VAL A 114 0.99 -7.42 -0.58
N GLY A 115 1.27 -7.97 0.59
CA GLY A 115 0.25 -8.22 1.60
C GLY A 115 -0.23 -6.91 2.22
N PHE A 116 -1.54 -6.79 2.45
CA PHE A 116 -2.13 -5.64 3.11
C PHE A 116 -3.12 -6.10 4.18
N LEU A 117 -2.75 -5.92 5.45
CA LEU A 117 -3.54 -6.35 6.59
C LEU A 117 -3.96 -5.17 7.47
N ILE A 118 -5.19 -5.21 7.97
CA ILE A 118 -5.69 -4.30 9.01
C ILE A 118 -6.13 -5.16 10.19
N ASP A 119 -5.48 -5.06 11.35
CA ASP A 119 -5.80 -5.83 12.57
C ASP A 119 -5.96 -7.35 12.29
N ASP A 120 -4.98 -7.98 11.61
CA ASP A 120 -4.96 -9.39 11.17
C ASP A 120 -5.87 -9.73 9.97
N ILE A 121 -6.78 -8.85 9.55
CA ILE A 121 -7.73 -9.09 8.47
C ILE A 121 -7.05 -8.80 7.12
N ASP A 122 -7.10 -9.75 6.20
CA ASP A 122 -6.52 -9.61 4.86
C ASP A 122 -7.40 -8.74 3.95
N PHE A 123 -6.87 -7.59 3.56
CA PHE A 123 -7.40 -6.66 2.57
C PHE A 123 -6.45 -6.49 1.37
N SER A 124 -5.60 -7.46 1.08
CA SER A 124 -4.66 -7.40 -0.05
C SER A 124 -5.38 -7.15 -1.37
N GLY A 125 -4.95 -6.11 -2.11
CA GLY A 125 -5.62 -5.63 -3.32
C GLY A 125 -6.94 -4.87 -3.07
N LEU A 126 -7.23 -4.47 -1.83
CA LEU A 126 -8.42 -3.70 -1.40
C LEU A 126 -8.01 -2.53 -0.50
N GLY A 127 -6.86 -1.92 -0.78
CA GLY A 127 -6.23 -0.87 0.04
C GLY A 127 -7.06 0.39 0.27
N GLY A 128 -8.15 0.61 -0.50
CA GLY A 128 -9.08 1.72 -0.27
C GLY A 128 -9.71 1.73 1.14
N ALA A 129 -9.75 0.58 1.85
CA ALA A 129 -10.21 0.51 3.24
C ALA A 129 -9.23 1.10 4.28
N ALA A 130 -8.06 1.57 3.84
CA ALA A 130 -6.94 1.99 4.69
C ALA A 130 -7.04 3.43 5.17
N THR A 131 -8.11 3.79 5.85
CA THR A 131 -8.22 5.08 6.55
C THR A 131 -7.32 5.10 7.79
N LEU A 132 -6.69 6.24 8.07
CA LEU A 132 -5.70 6.39 9.16
C LEU A 132 -6.30 6.85 10.47
N PHE A 133 -7.60 7.07 10.53
CA PHE A 133 -8.27 7.47 11.76
C PHE A 133 -8.15 6.39 12.82
N ASP A 134 -7.68 6.77 14.01
CA ASP A 134 -7.52 5.89 15.17
C ASP A 134 -6.56 4.70 14.96
N VAL A 135 -5.54 4.89 14.12
CA VAL A 135 -4.44 3.95 13.93
C VAL A 135 -3.38 4.15 15.02
N ASP A 136 -2.87 3.05 15.57
CA ASP A 136 -1.77 3.03 16.53
C ASP A 136 -0.42 3.14 15.83
N HIS A 137 -0.22 2.29 14.81
CA HIS A 137 0.96 2.36 13.94
C HIS A 137 0.72 1.62 12.62
N ILE A 138 1.59 1.90 11.66
CA ILE A 138 1.71 1.18 10.39
C ILE A 138 3.10 0.58 10.32
N GLU A 139 3.19 -0.69 9.98
CA GLU A 139 4.45 -1.39 9.73
C GLU A 139 4.52 -1.75 8.24
N VAL A 140 5.61 -1.38 7.58
CA VAL A 140 5.92 -1.81 6.22
C VAL A 140 7.15 -2.70 6.28
N LEU A 141 6.95 -4.00 6.08
CA LEU A 141 8.01 -4.99 6.02
C LEU A 141 8.47 -5.11 4.57
N HIS A 142 9.71 -4.73 4.31
CA HIS A 142 10.27 -4.77 2.97
C HIS A 142 10.88 -6.13 2.65
N GLY A 143 10.75 -6.55 1.39
CA GLY A 143 11.22 -7.86 0.93
C GLY A 143 10.29 -9.01 1.31
N PRO A 144 10.63 -10.25 0.90
CA PRO A 144 9.75 -11.41 1.01
C PRO A 144 9.33 -11.74 2.42
N GLN A 145 8.03 -11.86 2.66
CA GLN A 145 7.43 -12.34 3.92
C GLN A 145 6.80 -13.73 3.74
N GLY A 146 7.28 -14.51 2.78
CA GLY A 146 6.72 -15.81 2.41
C GLY A 146 6.72 -16.83 3.55
N THR A 147 7.64 -16.74 4.51
CA THR A 147 7.68 -17.60 5.70
C THR A 147 6.51 -17.35 6.64
N LEU A 148 6.08 -16.10 6.78
CA LEU A 148 5.07 -15.68 7.74
C LEU A 148 3.67 -15.59 7.10
N TYR A 149 3.57 -14.95 5.94
CA TYR A 149 2.31 -14.58 5.31
C TYR A 149 2.00 -15.32 4.00
N GLY A 150 2.95 -16.14 3.50
CA GLY A 150 2.73 -17.01 2.35
C GLY A 150 2.72 -16.29 1.01
N ALA A 151 1.89 -16.80 0.08
CA ALA A 151 1.89 -16.40 -1.33
C ALA A 151 1.56 -14.92 -1.58
N ASN A 152 0.87 -14.25 -0.68
CA ASN A 152 0.41 -12.86 -0.86
C ASN A 152 1.44 -11.81 -0.39
N ALA A 153 2.66 -12.20 -0.08
CA ALA A 153 3.69 -11.30 0.46
C ALA A 153 5.07 -11.54 -0.18
N LEU A 154 5.10 -11.64 -1.51
CA LEU A 154 6.33 -11.80 -2.29
C LEU A 154 7.26 -10.59 -2.13
N ALA A 155 6.71 -9.38 -2.25
CA ALA A 155 7.46 -8.12 -2.20
C ALA A 155 7.58 -7.55 -0.79
N GLY A 156 6.64 -7.89 0.08
CA GLY A 156 6.56 -7.35 1.44
C GLY A 156 5.14 -7.36 2.00
N LEU A 157 5.01 -6.73 3.16
CA LEU A 157 3.74 -6.63 3.88
C LEU A 157 3.54 -5.21 4.39
N ILE A 158 2.32 -4.74 4.29
CA ILE A 158 1.83 -3.54 4.96
C ILE A 158 0.85 -3.99 6.04
N TYR A 159 1.15 -3.68 7.29
CA TYR A 159 0.33 -4.02 8.44
C TYR A 159 -0.15 -2.75 9.14
N VAL A 160 -1.45 -2.51 9.15
CA VAL A 160 -2.09 -1.39 9.83
C VAL A 160 -2.68 -1.89 11.15
N LYS A 161 -2.15 -1.41 12.25
CA LYS A 161 -2.63 -1.71 13.60
C LYS A 161 -3.48 -0.56 14.10
N SER A 162 -4.75 -0.81 14.41
CA SER A 162 -5.58 0.19 15.07
C SER A 162 -5.33 0.23 16.57
N ALA A 163 -5.64 1.36 17.22
CA ALA A 163 -5.40 1.56 18.63
C ALA A 163 -6.20 0.57 19.50
N ASP A 164 -5.58 0.04 20.55
CA ASP A 164 -6.19 -0.92 21.46
C ASP A 164 -7.16 -0.25 22.47
N PRO A 165 -8.11 -1.00 23.07
CA PRO A 165 -8.91 -0.53 24.18
C PRO A 165 -8.07 -0.08 25.37
N ALA A 166 -8.37 1.09 25.93
CA ALA A 166 -7.68 1.64 27.10
C ALA A 166 -8.29 1.14 28.41
N ASP A 167 -7.45 1.06 29.45
CA ASP A 167 -7.86 0.65 30.80
C ASP A 167 -8.43 1.82 31.62
N ALA A 168 -8.43 3.04 31.06
CA ALA A 168 -9.08 4.23 31.59
C ALA A 168 -10.14 4.74 30.62
N PHE A 169 -11.23 5.29 31.16
CA PHE A 169 -12.25 5.92 30.32
C PHE A 169 -11.74 7.22 29.74
N GLY A 170 -11.96 7.41 28.45
CA GLY A 170 -11.54 8.61 27.72
C GLY A 170 -12.02 8.59 26.28
N GLY A 171 -11.77 9.69 25.59
CA GLY A 171 -12.14 9.82 24.20
C GLY A 171 -11.62 11.08 23.55
N ARG A 172 -11.91 11.22 22.27
CA ARG A 172 -11.64 12.45 21.53
C ARG A 172 -12.67 12.65 20.43
N ALA A 173 -12.88 13.90 20.07
CA ALA A 173 -13.66 14.31 18.90
C ALA A 173 -12.79 15.21 18.03
N GLU A 174 -12.84 15.01 16.73
CA GLU A 174 -12.02 15.71 15.74
C GLU A 174 -12.88 16.31 14.63
N PHE A 175 -12.46 17.45 14.12
CA PHE A 175 -13.08 18.13 13.00
C PHE A 175 -12.01 18.69 12.09
N ASP A 176 -12.14 18.48 10.77
CA ASP A 176 -11.34 19.09 9.71
C ASP A 176 -12.23 19.82 8.71
N ALA A 177 -11.71 20.90 8.15
CA ALA A 177 -12.28 21.58 7.00
C ALA A 177 -11.18 22.16 6.12
N GLY A 178 -11.31 22.02 4.79
CA GLY A 178 -10.30 22.46 3.83
C GLY A 178 -10.88 22.94 2.51
N ASP A 179 -9.98 23.20 1.57
CA ASP A 179 -10.33 23.50 0.18
C ASP A 179 -11.13 22.32 -0.41
N TYR A 180 -11.72 22.52 -1.57
CA TYR A 180 -12.54 21.51 -2.27
C TYR A 180 -13.70 20.97 -1.42
N ASN A 181 -14.28 21.81 -0.56
CA ASN A 181 -15.36 21.46 0.37
C ASN A 181 -15.00 20.27 1.28
N GLU A 182 -13.70 20.08 1.53
CA GLU A 182 -13.21 19.02 2.41
C GLU A 182 -13.74 19.18 3.82
N ARG A 183 -14.28 18.09 4.38
CA ARG A 183 -14.77 18.01 5.77
C ARG A 183 -14.53 16.62 6.33
N SER A 184 -14.01 16.57 7.55
CA SER A 184 -13.89 15.33 8.32
C SER A 184 -14.47 15.50 9.72
N TYR A 185 -15.15 14.47 10.20
CA TYR A 185 -15.69 14.39 11.55
C TYR A 185 -15.29 13.05 12.14
N GLY A 186 -14.55 13.07 13.23
CA GLY A 186 -14.07 11.88 13.93
C GLY A 186 -14.48 11.85 15.39
N ALA A 187 -14.75 10.66 15.93
CA ALA A 187 -14.96 10.46 17.36
C ALA A 187 -14.41 9.11 17.80
N VAL A 188 -13.80 9.10 18.98
CA VAL A 188 -13.27 7.89 19.64
C VAL A 188 -13.76 7.87 21.07
N LEU A 189 -14.21 6.69 21.53
CA LEU A 189 -14.58 6.42 22.91
C LEU A 189 -13.93 5.10 23.34
N THR A 190 -13.28 5.08 24.50
CA THR A 190 -12.63 3.89 25.04
C THR A 190 -12.74 3.83 26.54
N GLY A 191 -12.67 2.64 27.12
CA GLY A 191 -12.65 2.48 28.57
C GLY A 191 -12.85 1.05 29.03
N PRO A 192 -12.69 0.81 30.35
CA PRO A 192 -12.89 -0.49 30.96
C PRO A 192 -14.38 -0.84 31.11
N VAL A 193 -14.69 -2.13 31.04
CA VAL A 193 -15.94 -2.74 31.46
C VAL A 193 -15.61 -3.71 32.59
N SER A 194 -15.32 -3.15 33.78
CA SER A 194 -14.75 -3.89 34.93
C SER A 194 -15.61 -5.08 35.39
N ALA A 195 -16.90 -5.02 35.20
CA ALA A 195 -17.81 -6.14 35.55
C ALA A 195 -17.60 -7.38 34.65
N LEU A 196 -16.87 -7.24 33.52
CA LEU A 196 -16.64 -8.31 32.53
C LEU A 196 -15.15 -8.54 32.29
N ASP A 197 -14.26 -8.05 33.14
CA ASP A 197 -12.81 -8.12 32.97
C ASP A 197 -12.39 -7.71 31.52
N SER A 198 -12.98 -6.65 31.04
CA SER A 198 -12.93 -6.25 29.64
C SER A 198 -12.66 -4.76 29.47
N ALA A 199 -12.24 -4.38 28.28
CA ALA A 199 -12.19 -3.00 27.83
C ALA A 199 -12.69 -2.90 26.38
N PHE A 200 -13.23 -1.73 26.02
CA PHE A 200 -13.72 -1.47 24.68
C PHE A 200 -13.07 -0.23 24.06
N ARG A 201 -13.09 -0.17 22.74
CA ARG A 201 -12.78 1.02 21.95
C ARG A 201 -13.71 1.10 20.75
N LEU A 202 -14.31 2.26 20.54
CA LEU A 202 -15.17 2.58 19.41
C LEU A 202 -14.61 3.80 18.71
N ALA A 203 -14.48 3.75 17.39
CA ALA A 203 -14.01 4.85 16.56
C ALA A 203 -14.92 5.00 15.35
N VAL A 204 -15.25 6.23 15.00
CA VAL A 204 -16.03 6.58 13.81
C VAL A 204 -15.43 7.81 13.15
N GLN A 205 -15.28 7.78 11.83
CA GLN A 205 -14.91 8.94 11.02
C GLN A 205 -15.74 9.00 9.76
N LYS A 206 -16.24 10.19 9.44
CA LYS A 206 -16.82 10.55 8.15
C LYS A 206 -15.93 11.59 7.49
N TYR A 207 -15.50 11.33 6.25
CA TYR A 207 -14.70 12.23 5.41
C TYR A 207 -15.46 12.52 4.11
N THR A 208 -15.50 13.76 3.69
CA THR A 208 -16.07 14.19 2.40
C THR A 208 -15.22 15.26 1.74
N SER A 209 -15.16 15.25 0.41
CA SER A 209 -14.54 16.30 -0.41
C SER A 209 -15.15 16.26 -1.81
N ASP A 210 -15.25 17.41 -2.49
CA ASP A 210 -15.69 17.45 -3.89
C ASP A 210 -14.62 16.91 -4.86
N GLY A 211 -13.36 16.72 -4.41
CA GLY A 211 -12.23 16.43 -5.28
C GLY A 211 -11.68 17.69 -5.93
N PHE A 212 -10.66 17.54 -6.77
CA PHE A 212 -9.96 18.70 -7.36
C PHE A 212 -10.05 18.75 -8.89
N TYR A 213 -10.94 17.96 -9.49
CA TYR A 213 -11.30 18.02 -10.90
C TYR A 213 -12.62 18.78 -11.09
N HIS A 214 -12.78 19.40 -12.24
CA HIS A 214 -14.00 20.08 -12.64
C HIS A 214 -14.48 19.53 -13.98
N ASN A 215 -15.67 18.96 -14.02
CA ASN A 215 -16.29 18.49 -15.24
C ASN A 215 -17.01 19.67 -15.93
N ALA A 216 -16.43 20.14 -17.05
CA ALA A 216 -16.94 21.30 -17.75
C ALA A 216 -18.19 20.99 -18.57
N TYR A 217 -18.37 19.78 -19.05
CA TYR A 217 -19.58 19.38 -19.80
C TYR A 217 -20.81 19.35 -18.91
N LEU A 218 -20.71 18.74 -17.73
CA LEU A 218 -21.80 18.64 -16.76
C LEU A 218 -21.94 19.88 -15.88
N GLY A 219 -20.94 20.79 -15.86
CA GLY A 219 -20.89 21.95 -14.98
C GLY A 219 -20.81 21.56 -13.50
N ARG A 220 -20.10 20.47 -13.16
CA ARG A 220 -19.97 19.89 -11.82
C ARG A 220 -18.52 19.87 -11.36
N SER A 221 -18.30 20.02 -10.05
CA SER A 221 -16.97 19.93 -9.42
C SER A 221 -16.88 18.78 -8.41
N ASP A 222 -17.83 17.86 -8.45
CA ASP A 222 -17.96 16.73 -7.53
C ASP A 222 -18.01 15.37 -8.26
N THR A 223 -17.52 15.31 -9.51
CA THR A 223 -17.45 14.05 -10.29
C THR A 223 -16.28 13.17 -9.88
N ASP A 224 -15.26 13.72 -9.19
CA ASP A 224 -14.13 13.03 -8.58
C ASP A 224 -14.17 13.15 -7.04
N ASN A 225 -15.38 13.19 -6.46
CA ASN A 225 -15.60 13.38 -5.03
C ASN A 225 -15.04 12.25 -4.17
N ARG A 226 -14.88 12.55 -2.88
CA ARG A 226 -14.64 11.58 -1.79
C ARG A 226 -15.82 11.62 -0.83
N ASP A 227 -16.33 10.45 -0.49
CA ASP A 227 -17.36 10.25 0.53
C ASP A 227 -17.06 8.94 1.27
N GLU A 228 -16.44 9.03 2.46
CA GLU A 228 -15.87 7.89 3.15
C GLU A 228 -16.34 7.82 4.60
N LEU A 229 -16.81 6.64 5.03
CA LEU A 229 -17.19 6.37 6.40
C LEU A 229 -16.40 5.16 6.93
N THR A 230 -15.70 5.35 8.04
CA THR A 230 -15.01 4.29 8.75
C THR A 230 -15.57 4.11 10.14
N LEU A 231 -15.87 2.86 10.50
CA LEU A 231 -16.28 2.45 11.84
C LEU A 231 -15.32 1.35 12.31
N ARG A 232 -14.80 1.48 13.53
CA ARG A 232 -14.03 0.42 14.20
C ARG A 232 -14.57 0.17 15.59
N GLY A 233 -14.69 -1.11 15.95
CA GLY A 233 -15.02 -1.56 17.28
C GLY A 233 -14.01 -2.59 17.73
N LYS A 234 -13.43 -2.40 18.92
CA LYS A 234 -12.53 -3.38 19.53
C LYS A 234 -13.01 -3.72 20.93
N TRP A 235 -12.84 -4.99 21.29
CA TRP A 235 -13.15 -5.52 22.59
C TRP A 235 -11.99 -6.39 23.07
N LYS A 236 -11.41 -6.03 24.22
CA LYS A 236 -10.39 -6.79 24.93
C LYS A 236 -11.05 -7.48 26.12
N TYR A 237 -10.96 -8.81 26.20
CA TYR A 237 -11.38 -9.62 27.33
C TYR A 237 -10.16 -10.31 27.94
N GLN A 238 -9.92 -10.11 29.23
CA GLN A 238 -8.75 -10.65 29.93
C GLN A 238 -9.13 -11.04 31.36
N PRO A 239 -9.76 -12.23 31.54
CA PRO A 239 -10.26 -12.68 32.84
C PRO A 239 -9.14 -13.02 33.84
N ASN A 240 -7.91 -13.23 33.34
CA ASN A 240 -6.72 -13.49 34.14
C ASN A 240 -5.45 -13.23 33.31
N ASP A 241 -4.27 -13.32 33.93
CA ASP A 241 -2.99 -13.07 33.28
C ASP A 241 -2.64 -14.09 32.19
N ALA A 242 -3.24 -15.28 32.23
CA ALA A 242 -2.94 -16.35 31.30
C ALA A 242 -3.79 -16.35 30.02
N TRP A 243 -4.92 -15.64 29.99
CA TRP A 243 -5.83 -15.68 28.83
C TRP A 243 -6.30 -14.30 28.42
N ARG A 244 -6.03 -13.96 27.17
CA ARG A 244 -6.49 -12.72 26.51
C ARG A 244 -7.23 -13.06 25.23
N VAL A 245 -8.35 -12.38 24.99
CA VAL A 245 -9.11 -12.43 23.74
C VAL A 245 -9.31 -11.01 23.23
N ASP A 246 -8.92 -10.76 21.99
CA ASP A 246 -9.13 -9.50 21.30
C ASP A 246 -10.10 -9.73 20.13
N LEU A 247 -11.17 -8.95 20.09
CA LEU A 247 -12.15 -8.95 19.01
C LEU A 247 -12.07 -7.60 18.29
N THR A 248 -12.07 -7.63 16.98
CA THR A 248 -12.07 -6.42 16.13
C THR A 248 -13.20 -6.50 15.10
N LEU A 249 -13.94 -5.42 14.96
CA LEU A 249 -14.88 -5.15 13.87
C LEU A 249 -14.40 -3.92 13.11
N LEU A 250 -14.31 -4.03 11.80
CA LEU A 250 -14.06 -2.92 10.87
C LEU A 250 -15.20 -2.82 9.87
N ARG A 251 -15.70 -1.61 9.63
CA ARG A 251 -16.58 -1.28 8.51
C ARG A 251 -16.01 -0.05 7.82
N ALA A 252 -15.70 -0.16 6.52
CA ALA A 252 -15.32 0.94 5.65
C ALA A 252 -16.33 1.04 4.51
N GLN A 253 -16.85 2.24 4.28
CA GLN A 253 -17.72 2.57 3.15
C GLN A 253 -17.05 3.71 2.40
N ILE A 254 -16.69 3.47 1.17
CA ILE A 254 -16.06 4.39 0.24
C ILE A 254 -17.04 4.59 -0.92
N ASP A 255 -17.61 5.78 -1.04
CA ASP A 255 -18.57 6.18 -2.07
C ASP A 255 -17.95 7.29 -2.94
N ASN A 256 -16.80 7.01 -3.54
CA ASN A 256 -16.03 7.99 -4.29
C ASN A 256 -16.47 8.04 -5.76
N GLY A 257 -16.38 9.23 -6.35
CA GLY A 257 -16.43 9.43 -7.79
C GLY A 257 -15.08 9.08 -8.43
N TYR A 258 -15.09 8.96 -9.76
CA TYR A 258 -13.88 8.74 -10.54
C TYR A 258 -13.97 9.41 -11.91
N ASP A 259 -13.45 10.65 -12.02
CA ASP A 259 -13.40 11.47 -13.23
C ASP A 259 -12.04 12.19 -13.26
N ALA A 260 -10.96 11.39 -13.40
CA ALA A 260 -9.59 11.81 -13.11
C ALA A 260 -8.70 11.98 -14.35
N PHE A 261 -9.25 11.76 -15.56
CA PHE A 261 -8.54 11.94 -16.82
C PHE A 261 -9.20 13.03 -17.67
N ALA A 262 -8.39 13.87 -18.27
CA ALA A 262 -8.81 14.93 -19.17
C ALA A 262 -8.04 14.82 -20.49
N ILE A 263 -8.73 15.02 -21.61
CA ILE A 263 -8.17 14.95 -22.97
C ILE A 263 -6.95 15.87 -23.14
N ASP A 264 -6.93 17.00 -22.47
CA ASP A 264 -5.83 17.98 -22.52
C ASP A 264 -4.82 17.85 -21.37
N ASN A 265 -4.91 16.79 -20.57
CA ASN A 265 -4.10 16.58 -19.37
C ASN A 265 -4.21 17.69 -18.32
N SER A 266 -5.33 18.40 -18.28
CA SER A 266 -5.66 19.41 -17.25
C SER A 266 -6.43 18.79 -16.07
N ARG A 267 -6.98 19.63 -15.20
CA ARG A 267 -7.96 19.22 -14.17
C ARG A 267 -9.39 19.58 -14.57
N THR A 268 -9.62 19.76 -15.88
CA THR A 268 -10.95 20.03 -16.43
C THR A 268 -11.35 18.87 -17.32
N THR A 269 -12.20 18.00 -16.82
CA THR A 269 -12.71 16.84 -17.55
C THR A 269 -13.89 17.21 -18.44
N GLN A 270 -14.21 16.36 -19.39
CA GLN A 270 -15.27 16.56 -20.38
C GLN A 270 -16.24 15.37 -20.43
N SER A 271 -16.09 14.41 -19.58
CA SER A 271 -16.87 13.17 -19.53
C SER A 271 -18.35 13.44 -19.36
N ASP A 272 -19.19 12.75 -20.13
CA ASP A 272 -20.66 12.75 -19.94
C ASP A 272 -21.13 11.57 -19.06
N HIS A 273 -20.29 10.55 -18.85
CA HIS A 273 -20.49 9.40 -17.98
C HIS A 273 -19.42 9.30 -16.87
N PRO A 274 -19.29 10.33 -15.97
CA PRO A 274 -18.27 10.25 -14.92
C PRO A 274 -18.40 8.96 -14.11
N GLY A 275 -17.25 8.32 -13.88
CA GLY A 275 -17.17 7.02 -13.24
C GLY A 275 -17.41 7.04 -11.73
N VAL A 276 -17.30 5.87 -11.15
CA VAL A 276 -17.43 5.64 -9.70
C VAL A 276 -16.31 4.72 -9.22
N ASP A 277 -15.95 4.87 -7.94
CA ASP A 277 -15.01 3.98 -7.27
C ASP A 277 -15.50 3.68 -5.85
N LEU A 278 -16.44 2.73 -5.76
CA LEU A 278 -17.13 2.36 -4.54
C LEU A 278 -16.49 1.11 -3.92
N GLN A 279 -16.27 1.14 -2.61
CA GLN A 279 -15.81 -0.03 -1.86
C GLN A 279 -16.50 -0.12 -0.51
N TYR A 280 -17.25 -1.20 -0.28
CA TYR A 280 -17.93 -1.49 0.99
C TYR A 280 -17.32 -2.72 1.63
N SER A 281 -16.48 -2.51 2.64
CA SER A 281 -15.75 -3.57 3.34
C SER A 281 -16.26 -3.76 4.76
N THR A 282 -16.47 -5.00 5.17
CA THR A 282 -16.70 -5.40 6.57
C THR A 282 -15.67 -6.45 6.93
N GLY A 283 -14.94 -6.24 8.04
CA GLY A 283 -13.93 -7.16 8.53
C GLY A 283 -14.15 -7.52 9.98
N LEU A 284 -13.88 -8.77 10.32
CA LEU A 284 -13.93 -9.32 11.67
C LEU A 284 -12.62 -10.05 11.96
N SER A 285 -12.07 -9.84 13.15
CA SER A 285 -10.94 -10.60 13.67
C SER A 285 -11.21 -11.03 15.11
N ALA A 286 -10.85 -12.26 15.44
CA ALA A 286 -10.85 -12.80 16.79
C ALA A 286 -9.46 -13.43 17.04
N ARG A 287 -8.70 -12.84 17.96
CA ARG A 287 -7.40 -13.33 18.40
C ARG A 287 -7.52 -13.81 19.86
N SER A 288 -7.13 -15.04 20.13
CA SER A 288 -7.06 -15.61 21.48
C SER A 288 -5.62 -16.01 21.77
N THR A 289 -5.08 -15.53 22.88
CA THR A 289 -3.73 -15.88 23.36
C THR A 289 -3.85 -16.50 24.74
N TYR A 290 -3.37 -17.74 24.90
CA TYR A 290 -3.38 -18.49 26.14
C TYR A 290 -1.97 -18.92 26.52
N SER A 291 -1.46 -18.45 27.66
CA SER A 291 -0.12 -18.72 28.20
C SER A 291 -0.12 -19.59 29.46
N GLY A 292 -1.28 -20.16 29.82
CA GLY A 292 -1.40 -20.99 31.04
C GLY A 292 -0.74 -22.38 30.97
N TRP A 293 -0.14 -22.72 29.84
CA TRP A 293 0.60 -24.00 29.65
C TRP A 293 2.13 -23.78 29.68
N GLU A 294 2.63 -23.11 30.71
CA GLU A 294 4.07 -22.86 30.78
C GLU A 294 4.92 -24.11 30.46
N PRO A 295 5.91 -24.02 29.58
CA PRO A 295 6.44 -22.81 28.90
C PRO A 295 5.84 -22.53 27.50
N VAL A 296 4.62 -22.96 27.21
CA VAL A 296 3.99 -22.87 25.89
C VAL A 296 2.86 -21.85 25.84
N THR A 297 2.88 -21.00 24.83
CA THR A 297 1.78 -20.07 24.50
C THR A 297 1.05 -20.57 23.26
N LEU A 298 -0.28 -20.66 23.34
CA LEU A 298 -1.17 -20.93 22.21
C LEU A 298 -1.77 -19.60 21.73
N THR A 299 -1.60 -19.29 20.45
CA THR A 299 -2.32 -18.18 19.80
C THR A 299 -3.21 -18.74 18.69
N THR A 300 -4.47 -18.33 18.71
CA THR A 300 -5.44 -18.66 17.64
C THR A 300 -5.97 -17.37 17.06
N ILE A 301 -5.97 -17.23 15.74
CA ILE A 301 -6.48 -16.05 15.02
C ILE A 301 -7.48 -16.55 13.99
N ALA A 302 -8.69 -16.03 14.04
CA ALA A 302 -9.74 -16.29 13.03
C ALA A 302 -10.18 -14.96 12.44
N THR A 303 -10.24 -14.87 11.11
CA THR A 303 -10.67 -13.66 10.42
C THR A 303 -11.73 -13.94 9.38
N TYR A 304 -12.54 -12.92 9.12
CA TYR A 304 -13.51 -12.88 8.03
C TYR A 304 -13.55 -11.47 7.45
N ALA A 305 -13.57 -11.36 6.12
CA ALA A 305 -13.89 -10.10 5.46
C ALA A 305 -14.86 -10.33 4.31
N ASP A 306 -15.72 -9.34 4.08
CA ASP A 306 -16.65 -9.24 2.95
C ASP A 306 -16.54 -7.85 2.34
N THR A 307 -16.27 -7.78 1.04
CA THR A 307 -16.07 -6.52 0.32
C THR A 307 -16.81 -6.55 -1.00
N LYS A 308 -17.59 -5.50 -1.24
CA LYS A 308 -18.18 -5.19 -2.55
C LYS A 308 -17.47 -4.00 -3.14
N VAL A 309 -17.11 -4.09 -4.42
CA VAL A 309 -16.48 -3.02 -5.20
C VAL A 309 -17.35 -2.78 -6.42
N ASN A 310 -17.66 -1.52 -6.68
CA ASN A 310 -18.15 -1.05 -7.96
C ASN A 310 -17.15 -0.04 -8.49
N TYR A 311 -16.54 -0.32 -9.64
CA TYR A 311 -15.57 0.53 -10.29
C TYR A 311 -16.00 0.73 -11.74
N GLY A 312 -16.23 1.97 -12.13
CA GLY A 312 -16.60 2.32 -13.48
C GLY A 312 -15.94 3.61 -13.93
N PHE A 313 -15.77 3.76 -15.22
CA PHE A 313 -15.19 4.97 -15.80
C PHE A 313 -15.75 5.19 -17.24
N ASP A 314 -15.64 6.42 -17.69
CA ASP A 314 -15.86 6.85 -19.05
C ASP A 314 -14.64 6.44 -19.89
N GLY A 315 -14.85 5.63 -20.91
CA GLY A 315 -13.77 5.07 -21.71
C GLY A 315 -13.24 6.01 -22.78
N ASP A 316 -14.05 6.97 -23.25
CA ASP A 316 -13.66 7.98 -24.24
C ASP A 316 -13.35 9.36 -23.63
N TRP A 317 -13.54 9.53 -22.32
CA TRP A 317 -13.32 10.76 -21.52
C TRP A 317 -13.95 12.01 -22.09
N GLY A 318 -14.94 11.85 -22.97
CA GLY A 318 -15.52 12.91 -23.79
C GLY A 318 -17.00 13.09 -23.65
N ASN A 319 -17.62 13.55 -24.72
CA ASN A 319 -19.06 13.76 -24.81
C ASN A 319 -19.47 14.02 -26.27
N PRO A 320 -20.77 13.87 -26.62
CA PRO A 320 -21.25 14.06 -28.00
C PRO A 320 -20.98 15.42 -28.61
N LYS A 321 -20.79 16.48 -27.79
CA LYS A 321 -20.46 17.81 -28.29
C LYS A 321 -18.97 17.95 -28.62
N LEU A 322 -18.12 17.34 -27.81
CA LEU A 322 -16.68 17.34 -28.01
C LEU A 322 -16.30 16.57 -29.29
N TRP A 323 -16.87 15.40 -29.47
CA TRP A 323 -16.57 14.51 -30.57
C TRP A 323 -17.28 14.82 -31.88
N ALA A 324 -18.27 15.72 -31.85
CA ALA A 324 -19.00 16.09 -33.08
C ALA A 324 -18.07 16.48 -34.24
N PRO A 325 -18.27 15.99 -35.48
CA PRO A 325 -19.46 15.28 -35.96
C PRO A 325 -19.44 13.75 -35.76
N TYR A 326 -18.41 13.20 -35.11
CA TYR A 326 -18.32 11.77 -34.80
C TYR A 326 -19.20 11.46 -33.58
N THR A 327 -19.61 10.19 -33.45
CA THR A 327 -20.07 9.62 -32.20
C THR A 327 -18.96 8.75 -31.68
N ASP A 328 -18.52 9.02 -30.46
CA ASP A 328 -17.63 8.16 -29.69
C ASP A 328 -18.18 8.13 -28.27
N ASP A 329 -18.51 6.95 -27.78
CA ASP A 329 -19.15 6.75 -26.47
C ASP A 329 -18.71 5.39 -25.95
N ALA A 330 -17.94 5.38 -24.89
CA ALA A 330 -17.39 4.17 -24.32
C ALA A 330 -17.49 4.19 -22.79
N THR A 331 -17.93 3.08 -22.21
CA THR A 331 -18.06 2.93 -20.75
C THR A 331 -17.57 1.58 -20.27
N GLU A 332 -17.01 1.57 -19.06
CA GLU A 332 -16.59 0.38 -18.33
C GLU A 332 -17.24 0.34 -16.95
N ASP A 333 -17.79 -0.81 -16.55
CA ASP A 333 -18.36 -1.03 -15.22
C ASP A 333 -17.97 -2.40 -14.68
N GLN A 334 -17.33 -2.44 -13.50
CA GLN A 334 -16.86 -3.64 -12.84
C GLN A 334 -17.52 -3.81 -11.47
N LEU A 335 -18.36 -4.82 -11.34
CA LEU A 335 -18.96 -5.22 -10.07
C LEU A 335 -18.22 -6.42 -9.50
N ARG A 336 -17.55 -6.24 -8.34
CA ARG A 336 -16.82 -7.30 -7.64
C ARG A 336 -17.42 -7.54 -6.26
N HIS A 337 -17.53 -8.82 -5.91
CA HIS A 337 -17.86 -9.22 -4.55
C HIS A 337 -16.84 -10.24 -4.07
N ARG A 338 -16.04 -9.87 -3.09
CA ARG A 338 -14.98 -10.70 -2.51
C ARG A 338 -15.27 -11.01 -1.06
N SER A 339 -15.09 -12.27 -0.68
CA SER A 339 -15.06 -12.67 0.72
C SER A 339 -13.80 -13.47 1.03
N THR A 340 -13.20 -13.23 2.19
CA THR A 340 -12.05 -13.96 2.69
C THR A 340 -12.33 -14.52 4.08
N ARG A 341 -11.71 -15.63 4.41
CA ARG A 341 -11.69 -16.20 5.75
C ARG A 341 -10.37 -16.91 6.02
N SER A 342 -9.87 -16.74 7.22
CA SER A 342 -8.66 -17.42 7.65
C SER A 342 -8.77 -18.01 9.04
N LEU A 343 -7.96 -19.03 9.30
CA LEU A 343 -7.72 -19.58 10.61
C LEU A 343 -6.23 -19.87 10.76
N GLU A 344 -5.64 -19.35 11.80
CA GLU A 344 -4.27 -19.62 12.19
C GLU A 344 -4.23 -20.17 13.61
N ILE A 345 -3.46 -21.23 13.82
CA ILE A 345 -3.17 -21.79 15.14
C ILE A 345 -1.66 -21.85 15.29
N ARG A 346 -1.15 -21.23 16.34
CA ARG A 346 0.28 -21.06 16.59
C ARG A 346 0.63 -21.51 17.99
N LEU A 347 1.65 -22.31 18.10
CA LEU A 347 2.30 -22.67 19.35
C LEU A 347 3.69 -22.04 19.38
N SER A 348 4.05 -21.41 20.47
CA SER A 348 5.38 -20.87 20.69
C SER A 348 5.80 -21.13 22.13
N ASP A 349 7.11 -21.23 22.35
CA ASP A 349 7.62 -21.18 23.71
C ASP A 349 7.42 -19.76 24.30
N THR A 350 7.27 -19.70 25.60
CA THR A 350 7.40 -18.44 26.33
C THR A 350 8.90 -18.12 26.37
N PRO A 351 9.34 -16.94 25.83
CA PRO A 351 10.76 -16.64 25.83
C PRO A 351 11.33 -16.74 27.24
N ALA A 352 12.21 -17.70 27.45
CA ALA A 352 12.99 -17.75 28.69
C ALA A 352 13.89 -16.49 28.75
N PRO A 353 14.21 -15.98 29.94
CA PRO A 353 15.20 -14.92 30.06
C PRO A 353 16.44 -15.36 29.27
N GLN A 354 16.98 -14.45 28.43
CA GLN A 354 18.02 -14.74 27.44
C GLN A 354 19.22 -15.46 28.08
N THR A 355 19.20 -16.77 28.04
CA THR A 355 20.39 -17.57 28.39
C THR A 355 21.25 -17.69 27.13
N ALA A 356 22.56 -17.62 27.28
CA ALA A 356 23.53 -17.52 26.18
C ALA A 356 23.45 -18.66 25.11
N HIS A 357 22.64 -19.69 25.32
CA HIS A 357 22.45 -20.82 24.40
C HIS A 357 20.99 -21.30 24.32
N GLY A 358 20.01 -20.50 24.73
CA GLY A 358 18.59 -20.84 24.63
C GLY A 358 18.13 -20.84 23.17
N ILE A 359 17.39 -21.88 22.78
CA ILE A 359 16.66 -21.91 21.48
C ILE A 359 15.19 -21.66 21.78
N SER A 360 14.63 -20.65 21.13
CA SER A 360 13.21 -20.40 21.08
C SER A 360 12.62 -20.99 19.81
N TRP A 361 11.38 -21.46 19.90
CA TRP A 361 10.71 -22.08 18.77
C TRP A 361 9.28 -21.58 18.61
N LEU A 362 8.82 -21.62 17.38
CA LEU A 362 7.45 -21.34 17.00
C LEU A 362 7.04 -22.32 15.90
N PHE A 363 5.82 -22.86 16.01
CA PHE A 363 5.20 -23.69 14.98
C PHE A 363 3.76 -23.24 14.76
N GLY A 364 3.32 -23.21 13.49
CA GLY A 364 1.97 -22.81 13.15
C GLY A 364 1.39 -23.58 11.97
N VAL A 365 0.06 -23.58 11.96
CA VAL A 365 -0.75 -24.05 10.83
C VAL A 365 -1.68 -22.92 10.41
N TYR A 366 -1.89 -22.77 9.11
CA TYR A 366 -2.68 -21.72 8.52
C TYR A 366 -3.61 -22.26 7.43
N ALA A 367 -4.85 -21.79 7.44
CA ALA A 367 -5.81 -22.04 6.39
C ALA A 367 -6.45 -20.72 5.95
N PHE A 368 -6.58 -20.54 4.64
CA PHE A 368 -7.19 -19.36 4.04
C PHE A 368 -8.07 -19.75 2.87
N GLU A 369 -9.21 -19.09 2.73
CA GLU A 369 -10.07 -19.18 1.56
C GLU A 369 -10.46 -17.77 1.11
N LEU A 370 -10.33 -17.52 -0.19
CA LEU A 370 -10.87 -16.36 -0.88
C LEU A 370 -11.91 -16.81 -1.90
N ARG A 371 -13.01 -16.09 -1.99
CA ARG A 371 -14.02 -16.22 -3.07
C ARG A 371 -14.24 -14.84 -3.66
N GLU A 372 -14.29 -14.78 -4.98
CA GLU A 372 -14.65 -13.57 -5.71
C GLU A 372 -15.61 -13.89 -6.84
N SER A 373 -16.59 -13.03 -7.05
CA SER A 373 -17.36 -12.95 -8.29
C SER A 373 -17.12 -11.59 -8.93
N LEU A 374 -17.04 -11.57 -10.24
CA LEU A 374 -16.90 -10.37 -11.06
C LEU A 374 -18.01 -10.38 -12.12
N THR A 375 -18.61 -9.22 -12.35
CA THR A 375 -19.31 -8.89 -13.61
C THR A 375 -18.61 -7.64 -14.14
N ASP A 376 -18.08 -7.75 -15.35
CA ASP A 376 -17.33 -6.70 -16.05
C ASP A 376 -18.08 -6.40 -17.34
N THR A 377 -18.51 -5.15 -17.53
CA THR A 377 -19.31 -4.71 -18.66
C THR A 377 -18.58 -3.59 -19.37
N SER A 378 -18.16 -3.85 -20.60
CA SER A 378 -17.54 -2.89 -21.52
C SER A 378 -18.51 -2.63 -22.65
N ALA A 379 -18.89 -1.38 -22.88
CA ALA A 379 -19.72 -0.95 -23.99
C ALA A 379 -19.06 0.19 -24.75
N ALA A 380 -19.04 0.14 -26.08
CA ALA A 380 -18.52 1.23 -26.89
C ALA A 380 -19.27 1.31 -28.24
N THR A 381 -19.55 2.54 -28.66
CA THR A 381 -20.17 2.88 -29.95
C THR A 381 -19.33 3.94 -30.63
N TYR A 382 -18.87 3.64 -31.86
CA TYR A 382 -18.19 4.61 -32.71
C TYR A 382 -18.92 4.77 -34.04
N VAL A 383 -19.20 6.01 -34.45
CA VAL A 383 -19.82 6.33 -35.76
C VAL A 383 -19.05 7.44 -36.46
N ASP A 384 -18.47 7.12 -37.62
CA ASP A 384 -17.89 8.07 -38.54
C ASP A 384 -18.96 8.48 -39.56
N PRO A 385 -19.42 9.74 -39.58
CA PRO A 385 -20.42 10.22 -40.54
C PRO A 385 -19.90 10.31 -41.98
N PHE A 386 -18.59 10.20 -42.19
CA PHE A 386 -17.94 10.32 -43.51
C PHE A 386 -17.51 8.94 -44.07
N ASP A 387 -17.29 7.97 -43.19
CA ASP A 387 -16.91 6.61 -43.57
C ASP A 387 -17.63 5.57 -42.73
N ALA A 388 -18.77 5.09 -43.21
CA ALA A 388 -19.56 4.07 -42.49
C ALA A 388 -18.82 2.72 -42.33
N THR A 389 -17.69 2.51 -42.98
CA THR A 389 -16.89 1.27 -42.78
C THR A 389 -16.11 1.28 -41.46
N GLN A 390 -15.95 2.45 -40.85
CA GLN A 390 -15.31 2.63 -39.53
C GLN A 390 -16.30 2.47 -38.36
N ASN A 391 -17.60 2.47 -38.64
CA ASN A 391 -18.60 2.34 -37.61
C ASN A 391 -18.47 1.00 -36.87
N SER A 392 -18.45 1.09 -35.54
CA SER A 392 -18.41 -0.08 -34.67
C SER A 392 -19.37 0.10 -33.49
N ASP A 393 -19.94 -1.03 -33.07
CA ASP A 393 -20.76 -1.13 -31.88
C ASP A 393 -20.29 -2.38 -31.12
N SER A 394 -19.96 -2.25 -29.88
CA SER A 394 -19.41 -3.33 -29.08
C SER A 394 -20.05 -3.38 -27.71
N LEU A 395 -20.36 -4.58 -27.26
CA LEU A 395 -20.78 -4.88 -25.91
C LEU A 395 -20.11 -6.18 -25.50
N SER A 396 -19.35 -6.14 -24.40
CA SER A 396 -18.76 -7.32 -23.79
C SER A 396 -19.20 -7.42 -22.35
N VAL A 397 -19.71 -8.57 -21.94
CA VAL A 397 -20.05 -8.86 -20.55
C VAL A 397 -19.31 -10.11 -20.11
N VAL A 398 -18.34 -9.92 -19.20
CA VAL A 398 -17.62 -11.03 -18.59
C VAL A 398 -18.19 -11.27 -17.19
N SER A 399 -18.65 -12.50 -16.96
CA SER A 399 -19.07 -12.95 -15.62
C SER A 399 -18.16 -14.06 -15.16
N SER A 400 -17.51 -13.88 -14.00
CA SER A 400 -16.57 -14.87 -13.47
C SER A 400 -16.83 -15.23 -12.02
N ARG A 401 -16.35 -16.41 -11.64
CA ARG A 401 -16.27 -16.89 -10.26
C ARG A 401 -14.91 -17.48 -10.01
N TYR A 402 -14.32 -17.02 -8.94
CA TYR A 402 -13.01 -17.46 -8.46
C TYR A 402 -13.09 -17.92 -7.02
N ARG A 403 -12.40 -19.00 -6.73
CA ARG A 403 -12.19 -19.49 -5.38
C ARG A 403 -10.76 -19.97 -5.22
N SER A 404 -10.03 -19.44 -4.24
CA SER A 404 -8.73 -19.99 -3.86
C SER A 404 -8.73 -20.51 -2.43
N ARG A 405 -7.90 -21.52 -2.18
CA ARG A 405 -7.68 -22.10 -0.85
C ARG A 405 -6.20 -22.33 -0.66
N ASN A 406 -5.70 -21.86 0.47
CA ASN A 406 -4.33 -22.06 0.91
C ASN A 406 -4.33 -22.83 2.21
N GLY A 407 -3.50 -23.86 2.29
CA GLY A 407 -3.20 -24.57 3.52
C GLY A 407 -1.69 -24.60 3.72
N ALA A 408 -1.20 -24.18 4.89
CA ALA A 408 0.22 -24.10 5.16
C ALA A 408 0.59 -24.63 6.54
N VAL A 409 1.83 -25.12 6.61
CA VAL A 409 2.53 -25.39 7.87
C VAL A 409 3.83 -24.58 7.86
N TYR A 410 4.17 -24.00 9.00
CA TYR A 410 5.38 -23.19 9.12
C TYR A 410 5.98 -23.29 10.50
N GLY A 411 7.26 -22.97 10.61
CA GLY A 411 7.95 -22.91 11.88
C GLY A 411 9.17 -22.01 11.81
N GLN A 412 9.57 -21.52 12.96
CA GLN A 412 10.75 -20.68 13.17
C GLN A 412 11.50 -21.12 14.40
N LEU A 413 12.81 -21.09 14.32
CA LEU A 413 13.74 -21.27 15.41
C LEU A 413 14.59 -20.01 15.55
N ASP A 414 14.73 -19.54 16.77
CA ASP A 414 15.56 -18.39 17.12
C ASP A 414 16.55 -18.80 18.19
N GLY A 415 17.78 -18.34 18.13
CA GLY A 415 18.80 -18.72 19.12
C GLY A 415 19.98 -17.78 19.15
N ASN A 416 20.84 -17.97 20.14
CA ASN A 416 22.03 -17.18 20.34
C ASN A 416 23.29 -18.05 20.14
N PHE A 417 24.22 -17.60 19.28
CA PHE A 417 25.58 -18.17 19.23
C PHE A 417 26.43 -17.62 20.36
N SER A 418 26.16 -16.39 20.80
CA SER A 418 26.82 -15.71 21.92
C SER A 418 25.91 -14.60 22.44
N GLU A 419 26.32 -13.88 23.49
CA GLU A 419 25.62 -12.72 24.00
C GLU A 419 25.45 -11.58 22.95
N ARG A 420 26.25 -11.59 21.88
CA ARG A 420 26.25 -10.57 20.82
C ARG A 420 25.76 -11.09 19.47
N ALA A 421 25.62 -12.39 19.29
CA ALA A 421 25.29 -12.98 18.00
C ALA A 421 24.01 -13.82 18.10
N ARG A 422 22.94 -13.39 17.44
CA ARG A 422 21.65 -14.06 17.37
C ARG A 422 21.42 -14.58 15.96
N TRP A 423 20.69 -15.66 15.84
CA TRP A 423 20.27 -16.22 14.56
C TRP A 423 18.78 -16.55 14.58
N SER A 424 18.16 -16.48 13.43
CA SER A 424 16.81 -16.96 13.19
C SER A 424 16.75 -17.77 11.90
N ALA A 425 15.95 -18.82 11.90
CA ALA A 425 15.68 -19.63 10.72
C ALA A 425 14.22 -20.04 10.68
N GLY A 426 13.54 -19.77 9.58
CA GLY A 426 12.13 -20.07 9.38
C GLY A 426 11.88 -20.78 8.05
N LEU A 427 10.87 -21.64 8.03
CA LEU A 427 10.42 -22.36 6.84
C LEU A 427 8.90 -22.46 6.82
N ARG A 428 8.30 -22.35 5.62
CA ARG A 428 6.88 -22.57 5.34
C ARG A 428 6.71 -23.43 4.11
N GLY A 429 5.84 -24.43 4.21
CA GLY A 429 5.30 -25.17 3.08
C GLY A 429 3.82 -24.84 2.90
N GLU A 430 3.40 -24.56 1.68
CA GLU A 430 2.04 -24.15 1.37
C GLU A 430 1.50 -24.92 0.15
N ARG A 431 0.25 -25.37 0.24
CA ARG A 431 -0.54 -25.85 -0.88
C ARG A 431 -1.56 -24.79 -1.24
N HIS A 432 -1.45 -24.26 -2.46
CA HIS A 432 -2.43 -23.35 -3.07
C HIS A 432 -3.25 -24.13 -4.08
N THR A 433 -4.57 -23.93 -4.09
CA THR A 433 -5.48 -24.46 -5.12
C THR A 433 -6.47 -23.37 -5.48
N SER A 434 -6.80 -23.26 -6.76
CA SER A 434 -7.83 -22.33 -7.21
C SER A 434 -8.78 -23.01 -8.19
N ASP A 435 -10.04 -22.59 -8.14
CA ASP A 435 -11.11 -22.95 -9.06
C ASP A 435 -11.60 -21.64 -9.70
N TYR A 436 -11.55 -21.56 -11.01
CA TYR A 436 -11.99 -20.41 -11.79
C TYR A 436 -12.88 -20.82 -12.94
N ASN A 437 -13.98 -20.10 -13.14
CA ASN A 437 -14.79 -20.21 -14.34
C ASN A 437 -15.31 -18.84 -14.77
N ASP A 438 -15.41 -18.61 -16.07
CA ASP A 438 -16.00 -17.42 -16.66
C ASP A 438 -16.98 -17.74 -17.79
N SER A 439 -17.74 -16.72 -18.15
CA SER A 439 -18.56 -16.65 -19.36
C SER A 439 -18.44 -15.24 -19.91
N THR A 440 -18.00 -15.12 -21.16
CA THR A 440 -17.92 -13.87 -21.91
C THR A 440 -18.97 -13.85 -22.98
N THR A 441 -19.86 -12.87 -22.95
CA THR A 441 -20.90 -12.64 -23.97
C THR A 441 -20.55 -11.33 -24.67
N ASN A 442 -20.35 -11.38 -25.97
CA ASN A 442 -20.09 -10.22 -26.81
C ASN A 442 -21.30 -9.96 -27.73
N LEU A 443 -21.46 -8.71 -28.17
CA LEU A 443 -22.42 -8.35 -29.21
C LEU A 443 -22.09 -9.16 -30.49
N ASP A 444 -23.10 -9.79 -31.07
CA ASP A 444 -23.00 -10.52 -32.34
C ASP A 444 -21.97 -11.67 -32.39
N ALA A 445 -21.51 -12.18 -31.26
CA ALA A 445 -20.56 -13.29 -31.15
C ALA A 445 -21.10 -14.41 -30.23
N PRO A 446 -20.69 -15.66 -30.46
CA PRO A 446 -21.03 -16.76 -29.54
C PRO A 446 -20.45 -16.53 -28.18
N THR A 447 -21.20 -16.85 -27.13
CA THR A 447 -20.71 -16.88 -25.76
C THR A 447 -19.52 -17.84 -25.62
N THR A 448 -18.41 -17.33 -25.03
CA THR A 448 -17.26 -18.16 -24.73
C THR A 448 -17.19 -18.45 -23.22
N THR A 449 -16.54 -19.53 -22.83
CA THR A 449 -16.41 -19.95 -21.45
C THR A 449 -15.01 -20.49 -21.20
N ASN A 450 -14.41 -20.16 -20.05
CA ASN A 450 -13.17 -20.74 -19.61
C ASN A 450 -13.35 -21.43 -18.24
N ASN A 451 -12.51 -22.41 -17.98
CA ASN A 451 -12.46 -23.11 -16.69
C ASN A 451 -11.01 -23.49 -16.41
N PHE A 452 -10.47 -23.02 -15.28
CA PHE A 452 -9.12 -23.28 -14.86
C PHE A 452 -9.10 -23.75 -13.39
N GLY A 453 -8.19 -24.69 -13.08
CA GLY A 453 -8.02 -25.20 -11.72
C GLY A 453 -6.55 -25.45 -11.38
N PRO A 454 -5.67 -24.43 -11.42
CA PRO A 454 -4.27 -24.61 -11.08
C PRO A 454 -4.10 -24.97 -9.61
N ALA A 455 -3.02 -25.68 -9.36
CA ALA A 455 -2.66 -26.13 -8.01
C ALA A 455 -1.14 -26.12 -7.84
N ASP A 456 -0.66 -25.28 -6.93
CA ASP A 456 0.75 -25.08 -6.67
C ASP A 456 1.18 -25.66 -5.32
N ASN A 457 2.37 -26.25 -5.28
CA ASN A 457 3.10 -26.53 -4.04
C ASN A 457 4.18 -25.48 -3.92
N LEU A 458 4.05 -24.63 -2.94
CA LEU A 458 4.89 -23.45 -2.75
C LEU A 458 5.69 -23.61 -1.44
N TRP A 459 6.83 -22.96 -1.38
CA TRP A 459 7.59 -22.91 -0.14
C TRP A 459 8.34 -21.57 -0.01
N GLY A 460 8.43 -21.09 1.21
CA GLY A 460 9.21 -19.93 1.59
C GLY A 460 10.08 -20.23 2.78
N GLY A 461 11.15 -19.46 2.93
CA GLY A 461 12.05 -19.62 4.04
C GLY A 461 12.89 -18.39 4.25
N GLN A 462 13.41 -18.24 5.45
CA GLN A 462 14.33 -17.14 5.78
C GLN A 462 15.40 -17.64 6.74
N ALA A 463 16.57 -17.05 6.66
CA ALA A 463 17.63 -17.22 7.66
C ALA A 463 18.31 -15.87 7.89
N SER A 464 18.52 -15.51 9.13
CA SER A 464 19.18 -14.26 9.51
C SER A 464 20.23 -14.45 10.59
N LEU A 465 21.18 -13.56 10.59
CA LEU A 465 22.20 -13.40 11.63
C LEU A 465 22.20 -11.92 12.04
N ASP A 466 22.03 -11.68 13.32
CA ASP A 466 22.14 -10.35 13.94
C ASP A 466 23.36 -10.33 14.86
N TYR A 467 24.14 -9.26 14.80
CA TYR A 467 25.32 -9.07 15.63
C TYR A 467 25.31 -7.69 16.31
N THR A 468 25.32 -7.68 17.63
CA THR A 468 25.40 -6.48 18.45
C THR A 468 26.83 -5.95 18.45
N LEU A 469 27.08 -4.83 17.74
CA LEU A 469 28.38 -4.15 17.71
C LEU A 469 28.69 -3.47 19.05
N SER A 470 27.71 -2.74 19.56
CA SER A 470 27.73 -2.06 20.85
C SER A 470 26.28 -1.88 21.34
N GLN A 471 26.09 -1.37 22.55
CA GLN A 471 24.76 -1.07 23.06
C GLN A 471 24.02 -0.15 22.08
N GLY A 472 22.82 -0.57 21.63
CA GLY A 472 21.99 0.17 20.67
C GLY A 472 22.52 0.18 19.24
N GLN A 473 23.50 -0.69 18.87
CA GLN A 473 23.97 -0.80 17.49
C GLN A 473 24.05 -2.26 17.04
N HIS A 474 23.33 -2.57 15.98
CA HIS A 474 23.19 -3.90 15.41
C HIS A 474 23.54 -3.91 13.92
N VAL A 475 24.18 -4.96 13.47
CA VAL A 475 24.31 -5.28 12.05
C VAL A 475 23.69 -6.65 11.81
N TYR A 476 22.98 -6.80 10.70
CA TYR A 476 22.38 -8.05 10.34
C TYR A 476 22.67 -8.45 8.90
N ALA A 477 22.53 -9.75 8.64
CA ALA A 477 22.44 -10.31 7.30
C ALA A 477 21.20 -11.22 7.26
N LEU A 478 20.45 -11.13 6.15
CA LEU A 478 19.23 -11.88 5.91
C LEU A 478 19.24 -12.48 4.51
N ILE A 479 18.81 -13.75 4.43
CA ILE A 479 18.43 -14.38 3.16
C ILE A 479 16.97 -14.79 3.33
N ALA A 480 16.09 -14.37 2.39
CA ALA A 480 14.68 -14.71 2.42
C ALA A 480 14.20 -15.13 1.02
N ARG A 481 13.39 -16.19 0.97
CA ARG A 481 12.73 -16.65 -0.25
C ARG A 481 11.22 -16.42 -0.15
N GLY A 482 10.71 -15.62 -1.10
CA GLY A 482 9.29 -15.42 -1.34
C GLY A 482 8.77 -16.23 -2.53
N TYR A 483 7.45 -16.26 -2.65
CA TYR A 483 6.75 -16.91 -3.75
C TYR A 483 5.36 -16.29 -3.96
N LYS A 484 4.85 -16.44 -5.18
CA LYS A 484 3.52 -16.02 -5.61
C LYS A 484 2.91 -17.13 -6.45
N ALA A 485 1.62 -17.40 -6.28
CA ALA A 485 0.93 -18.48 -6.99
C ALA A 485 0.77 -18.18 -8.47
N SER A 486 0.48 -19.21 -9.26
CA SER A 486 0.01 -19.09 -10.63
C SER A 486 -1.33 -18.34 -10.72
N GLY A 487 -1.64 -17.82 -11.87
CA GLY A 487 -2.90 -17.08 -12.11
C GLY A 487 -3.39 -17.17 -13.54
N PHE A 488 -4.41 -16.38 -13.84
CA PHE A 488 -5.02 -16.32 -15.18
C PHE A 488 -5.53 -14.93 -15.51
N ASN A 489 -5.63 -14.69 -16.81
CA ASN A 489 -6.10 -13.45 -17.41
C ASN A 489 -7.56 -13.60 -17.83
N LEU A 490 -8.32 -12.51 -17.74
CA LEU A 490 -9.75 -12.45 -18.07
C LEU A 490 -10.03 -11.77 -19.40
N SER A 491 -9.04 -11.17 -20.04
CA SER A 491 -9.25 -10.34 -21.23
C SER A 491 -9.86 -11.13 -22.37
N PRO A 492 -11.01 -10.69 -22.88
CA PRO A 492 -11.58 -11.25 -24.10
C PRO A 492 -10.61 -11.16 -25.27
N GLY A 493 -10.54 -12.18 -26.10
CA GLY A 493 -9.69 -12.18 -27.31
C GLY A 493 -8.24 -12.61 -27.10
N LEU A 494 -7.79 -12.84 -25.88
CA LEU A 494 -6.45 -13.40 -25.66
C LEU A 494 -6.31 -14.82 -26.20
N PRO A 495 -5.17 -15.15 -26.82
CA PRO A 495 -4.89 -16.50 -27.27
C PRO A 495 -4.77 -17.48 -26.08
N PRO A 496 -5.11 -18.77 -26.26
CA PRO A 496 -5.16 -19.77 -25.18
C PRO A 496 -3.86 -19.89 -24.36
N ASN A 497 -2.70 -19.63 -24.96
CA ASN A 497 -1.40 -19.68 -24.30
C ASN A 497 -1.10 -18.46 -23.42
N GLN A 498 -1.90 -17.40 -23.48
CA GLN A 498 -1.81 -16.21 -22.62
C GLN A 498 -2.89 -16.17 -21.53
N LEU A 499 -3.84 -17.12 -21.53
CA LEU A 499 -4.89 -17.16 -20.51
C LEU A 499 -4.39 -17.58 -19.14
N GLN A 500 -3.25 -18.23 -19.02
CA GLN A 500 -2.67 -18.67 -17.75
C GLN A 500 -1.19 -18.30 -17.67
N PHE A 501 -0.73 -17.99 -16.46
CA PHE A 501 0.68 -17.72 -16.15
C PHE A 501 1.14 -18.52 -14.93
N GLY A 502 2.42 -18.86 -14.90
CA GLY A 502 3.04 -19.69 -13.86
C GLY A 502 3.34 -18.96 -12.57
N PRO A 503 3.68 -19.72 -11.50
CA PRO A 503 4.07 -19.14 -10.23
C PRO A 503 5.41 -18.41 -10.34
N GLU A 504 5.58 -17.39 -9.52
CA GLU A 504 6.80 -16.62 -9.37
C GLU A 504 7.49 -16.94 -8.04
N SER A 505 8.80 -16.79 -7.99
CA SER A 505 9.57 -16.79 -6.74
C SER A 505 10.69 -15.78 -6.79
N ASP A 506 11.06 -15.24 -5.63
CA ASP A 506 12.22 -14.39 -5.44
C ASP A 506 13.14 -14.90 -4.34
N LEU A 507 14.40 -14.50 -4.42
CA LEU A 507 15.42 -14.71 -3.40
C LEU A 507 16.04 -13.36 -3.07
N ASN A 508 15.83 -12.90 -1.85
CA ASN A 508 16.35 -11.65 -1.31
C ASN A 508 17.59 -11.89 -0.46
N PHE A 509 18.65 -11.14 -0.75
CA PHE A 509 19.84 -11.02 0.09
C PHE A 509 19.86 -9.60 0.66
N GLU A 510 20.00 -9.49 1.96
CA GLU A 510 19.95 -8.18 2.63
C GLU A 510 21.01 -8.11 3.72
N VAL A 511 21.62 -6.94 3.84
CA VAL A 511 22.51 -6.58 4.96
C VAL A 511 22.10 -5.21 5.47
N GLY A 512 22.07 -5.03 6.78
CA GLY A 512 21.67 -3.75 7.35
C GLY A 512 22.38 -3.40 8.65
N HIS A 513 22.27 -2.15 8.99
CA HIS A 513 22.76 -1.55 10.23
C HIS A 513 21.64 -0.77 10.90
N LYS A 514 21.38 -1.07 12.15
CA LYS A 514 20.43 -0.37 13.03
C LYS A 514 21.16 0.23 14.19
N ALA A 515 20.95 1.52 14.40
CA ALA A 515 21.66 2.27 15.42
C ALA A 515 20.73 3.19 16.20
N GLN A 516 20.79 3.04 17.53
CA GLN A 516 20.23 4.00 18.47
C GLN A 516 21.38 4.63 19.23
N MET A 517 21.55 5.94 19.09
CA MET A 517 22.70 6.71 19.58
C MET A 517 22.24 7.93 20.39
N ASN A 518 23.19 8.63 21.03
CA ASN A 518 22.93 9.85 21.79
C ASN A 518 21.86 9.63 22.88
N ASP A 519 22.03 8.59 23.69
CA ASP A 519 21.10 8.21 24.78
C ASP A 519 19.66 7.98 24.25
N GLY A 520 19.55 7.32 23.09
CA GLY A 520 18.27 6.98 22.48
C GLY A 520 17.60 8.11 21.69
N ARG A 521 18.26 9.26 21.52
CA ARG A 521 17.70 10.42 20.80
C ARG A 521 17.90 10.41 19.29
N LEU A 522 18.78 9.58 18.78
CA LEU A 522 19.04 9.42 17.36
C LEU A 522 18.89 7.96 16.99
N ARG A 523 17.98 7.66 16.08
CA ARG A 523 17.78 6.34 15.47
C ARG A 523 18.07 6.43 13.98
N ILE A 524 18.87 5.50 13.47
CA ILE A 524 19.17 5.34 12.05
C ILE A 524 19.09 3.87 11.70
N ASP A 525 18.27 3.53 10.73
CA ASP A 525 18.16 2.20 10.18
C ASP A 525 18.50 2.26 8.69
N THR A 526 19.44 1.42 8.25
CA THR A 526 19.87 1.38 6.84
C THR A 526 20.04 -0.05 6.39
N SER A 527 19.49 -0.39 5.23
CA SER A 527 19.63 -1.70 4.58
C SER A 527 20.06 -1.57 3.13
N LEU A 528 20.83 -2.56 2.67
CA LEU A 528 21.16 -2.82 1.28
C LEU A 528 20.54 -4.15 0.92
N PHE A 529 19.83 -4.21 -0.19
CA PHE A 529 19.15 -5.42 -0.65
C PHE A 529 19.49 -5.75 -2.11
N TYR A 530 19.43 -7.05 -2.43
CA TYR A 530 19.54 -7.59 -3.77
C TYR A 530 18.58 -8.77 -3.91
N MET A 531 17.58 -8.62 -4.79
CA MET A 531 16.53 -9.61 -5.04
C MET A 531 16.69 -10.20 -6.43
N VAL A 532 16.61 -11.53 -6.53
CA VAL A 532 16.62 -12.26 -7.80
C VAL A 532 15.26 -12.93 -7.98
N ARG A 533 14.57 -12.55 -9.06
CA ARG A 533 13.23 -13.05 -9.37
C ARG A 533 13.29 -14.10 -10.47
N HIS A 534 12.46 -15.13 -10.33
CA HIS A 534 12.33 -16.21 -11.31
C HIS A 534 10.87 -16.37 -11.74
N ASN A 535 10.62 -16.52 -13.04
CA ASN A 535 9.31 -16.51 -13.63
C ASN A 535 8.49 -15.27 -13.23
N GLU A 536 9.13 -14.12 -13.31
CA GLU A 536 8.58 -12.84 -12.88
C GLU A 536 7.25 -12.55 -13.56
N GLN A 537 6.20 -12.33 -12.78
CA GLN A 537 4.87 -11.98 -13.28
C GLN A 537 4.81 -10.48 -13.60
N LEU A 538 4.61 -10.17 -14.87
CA LEU A 538 4.54 -8.81 -15.38
C LEU A 538 3.21 -8.54 -16.06
N LEU A 539 2.56 -7.45 -15.69
CA LEU A 539 1.40 -6.93 -16.39
C LEU A 539 1.87 -6.11 -17.60
N THR A 540 1.25 -6.34 -18.74
CA THR A 540 1.47 -5.61 -19.98
C THR A 540 0.14 -5.34 -20.67
N SER A 541 0.15 -4.51 -21.68
CA SER A 541 -0.99 -4.19 -22.51
C SER A 541 -0.70 -4.44 -23.99
N GLU A 542 -1.76 -4.72 -24.76
CA GLU A 542 -1.68 -4.97 -26.17
C GLU A 542 -2.94 -4.51 -26.89
N GLN A 543 -2.77 -3.89 -28.05
CA GLN A 543 -3.85 -3.63 -28.98
C GLN A 543 -3.95 -4.81 -29.96
N LEU A 544 -5.05 -5.56 -29.91
CA LEU A 544 -5.24 -6.78 -30.71
C LEU A 544 -5.44 -6.46 -32.21
N ASP A 545 -6.17 -5.39 -32.53
CA ASP A 545 -6.30 -4.82 -33.86
C ASP A 545 -5.71 -3.40 -33.90
N PRO A 546 -4.61 -3.17 -34.63
CA PRO A 546 -3.99 -1.83 -34.70
C PRO A 546 -4.89 -0.73 -35.25
N ASN A 547 -6.00 -1.08 -35.93
CA ASN A 547 -6.94 -0.13 -36.49
C ASN A 547 -8.18 0.09 -35.63
N ASN A 548 -8.33 -0.63 -34.52
CA ASN A 548 -9.47 -0.52 -33.60
C ASN A 548 -8.97 -0.33 -32.16
N PRO A 549 -9.05 0.90 -31.61
CA PRO A 549 -8.60 1.19 -30.25
C PRO A 549 -9.40 0.42 -29.19
N ASN A 550 -10.63 0.02 -29.45
CA ASN A 550 -11.48 -0.75 -28.54
C ASN A 550 -11.02 -2.21 -28.36
N THR A 551 -9.95 -2.65 -29.06
CA THR A 551 -9.34 -3.97 -28.90
C THR A 551 -8.13 -3.96 -27.96
N PHE A 552 -7.97 -2.95 -27.15
CA PHE A 552 -6.88 -2.85 -26.18
C PHE A 552 -7.12 -3.80 -24.99
N VAL A 553 -6.16 -4.64 -24.69
CA VAL A 553 -6.26 -5.65 -23.62
C VAL A 553 -5.04 -5.60 -22.72
N PHE A 554 -5.27 -5.90 -21.45
CA PHE A 554 -4.20 -6.09 -20.47
C PHE A 554 -4.07 -7.56 -20.14
N PHE A 555 -2.86 -8.04 -19.92
CA PHE A 555 -2.63 -9.41 -19.45
C PHE A 555 -1.33 -9.52 -18.67
N THR A 556 -1.29 -10.50 -17.77
CA THR A 556 -0.08 -10.87 -17.06
C THR A 556 0.60 -12.04 -17.77
N GLY A 557 1.92 -11.93 -17.95
CA GLY A 557 2.76 -13.01 -18.47
C GLY A 557 3.97 -13.22 -17.56
N ASN A 558 4.74 -14.28 -17.83
CA ASN A 558 5.97 -14.54 -17.09
C ASN A 558 7.21 -14.09 -17.88
N ALA A 559 7.99 -13.17 -17.33
CA ALA A 559 9.37 -12.97 -17.74
C ALA A 559 10.25 -14.10 -17.18
N LYS A 560 11.34 -14.39 -17.87
CA LYS A 560 12.25 -15.46 -17.45
C LYS A 560 12.86 -15.20 -16.08
N SER A 561 13.28 -13.96 -15.83
CA SER A 561 13.91 -13.52 -14.60
C SER A 561 13.87 -12.00 -14.47
N GLY A 562 14.18 -11.50 -13.29
CA GLY A 562 14.42 -10.10 -13.02
C GLY A 562 15.27 -9.91 -11.78
N PHE A 563 15.68 -8.68 -11.54
CA PHE A 563 16.37 -8.32 -10.33
C PHE A 563 16.00 -6.91 -9.85
N ASN A 564 15.97 -6.76 -8.53
CA ASN A 564 15.72 -5.50 -7.86
C ASN A 564 16.78 -5.32 -6.79
N TYR A 565 17.52 -4.21 -6.80
CA TYR A 565 18.50 -3.93 -5.75
C TYR A 565 18.49 -2.45 -5.38
N GLY A 566 18.94 -2.15 -4.17
CA GLY A 566 18.92 -0.79 -3.71
C GLY A 566 19.31 -0.60 -2.25
N LEU A 567 18.95 0.57 -1.77
CA LEU A 567 19.17 1.03 -0.39
C LEU A 567 17.86 1.55 0.18
N GLU A 568 17.62 1.26 1.44
CA GLU A 568 16.58 1.85 2.26
C GLU A 568 17.20 2.40 3.53
N SER A 569 16.84 3.63 3.88
CA SER A 569 17.33 4.25 5.11
C SER A 569 16.23 5.11 5.75
N THR A 570 16.12 5.04 7.08
CA THR A 570 15.25 5.91 7.88
C THR A 570 16.06 6.55 8.98
N LEU A 571 15.65 7.77 9.36
CA LEU A 571 16.26 8.56 10.41
C LEU A 571 15.18 9.18 11.29
N SER A 572 15.36 9.12 12.61
CA SER A 572 14.59 9.87 13.59
C SER A 572 15.54 10.50 14.61
N TRP A 573 15.42 11.79 14.81
CA TRP A 573 16.35 12.53 15.67
C TRP A 573 15.65 13.58 16.53
N ALA A 574 15.59 13.33 17.85
CA ALA A 574 15.21 14.32 18.83
C ALA A 574 16.44 15.23 19.12
N ALA A 575 16.65 16.24 18.26
CA ALA A 575 17.81 17.12 18.31
C ALA A 575 17.83 17.99 19.59
N SER A 576 16.64 18.34 20.10
CA SER A 576 16.43 19.01 21.38
C SER A 576 15.06 18.66 21.95
N LYS A 577 14.74 19.18 23.15
CA LYS A 577 13.37 19.05 23.74
C LYS A 577 12.24 19.62 22.86
N SER A 578 12.59 20.53 21.96
CA SER A 578 11.63 21.27 21.14
C SER A 578 11.81 21.01 19.65
N LEU A 579 12.80 20.24 19.20
CA LEU A 579 13.10 20.10 17.79
C LEU A 579 13.41 18.64 17.44
N GLU A 580 12.61 18.09 16.55
CA GLU A 580 12.72 16.73 16.03
C GLU A 580 12.88 16.77 14.51
N PHE A 581 13.70 15.87 13.99
CA PHE A 581 13.87 15.63 12.57
C PHE A 581 13.53 14.18 12.24
N GLY A 582 12.88 13.97 11.11
CA GLY A 582 12.67 12.67 10.52
C GLY A 582 13.12 12.67 9.07
N GLY A 583 13.45 11.49 8.55
CA GLY A 583 13.81 11.34 7.15
C GLY A 583 13.74 9.91 6.68
N SER A 584 13.55 9.74 5.38
CA SER A 584 13.62 8.45 4.68
C SER A 584 14.28 8.62 3.32
N LEU A 585 15.00 7.60 2.87
CA LEU A 585 15.64 7.53 1.55
C LEU A 585 15.51 6.10 1.02
N GLY A 586 14.90 5.97 -0.14
CA GLY A 586 14.90 4.76 -0.96
C GLY A 586 15.66 5.00 -2.25
N LEU A 587 16.60 4.11 -2.57
CA LEU A 587 17.23 4.01 -3.89
C LEU A 587 16.88 2.66 -4.47
N LEU A 588 16.52 2.61 -5.74
CA LEU A 588 16.05 1.40 -6.40
C LEU A 588 16.56 1.31 -7.83
N GLN A 589 17.11 0.16 -8.17
CA GLN A 589 17.28 -0.29 -9.55
C GLN A 589 16.49 -1.58 -9.72
N SER A 590 15.63 -1.63 -10.71
CA SER A 590 14.83 -2.80 -11.07
C SER A 590 14.97 -3.08 -12.55
N GLU A 591 14.93 -4.36 -12.94
CA GLU A 591 15.01 -4.74 -14.35
C GLU A 591 14.45 -6.15 -14.54
N TYR A 592 13.61 -6.36 -15.56
CA TYR A 592 13.14 -7.67 -15.98
C TYR A 592 13.93 -8.15 -17.22
N HIS A 593 13.99 -9.47 -17.43
CA HIS A 593 14.69 -10.09 -18.53
C HIS A 593 13.87 -11.15 -19.24
N GLY A 594 13.91 -11.11 -20.57
CA GLY A 594 13.39 -12.18 -21.42
C GLY A 594 11.86 -12.31 -21.35
N PHE A 595 11.13 -11.18 -21.25
CA PHE A 595 9.69 -11.16 -21.42
C PHE A 595 9.34 -11.23 -22.91
N VAL A 596 8.48 -12.17 -23.28
CA VAL A 596 8.07 -12.41 -24.65
C VAL A 596 6.62 -12.04 -24.84
N GLN A 597 6.35 -11.08 -25.73
CA GLN A 597 5.03 -10.67 -26.15
C GLN A 597 4.88 -10.92 -27.67
N ASN A 598 3.88 -11.64 -28.11
CA ASN A 598 3.62 -11.99 -29.52
C ASN A 598 4.82 -12.59 -30.27
N GLY A 599 5.60 -13.42 -29.58
CA GLY A 599 6.82 -14.02 -30.13
C GLY A 599 8.02 -13.08 -30.26
N VAL A 600 7.89 -11.84 -29.80
CA VAL A 600 8.97 -10.84 -29.74
C VAL A 600 9.45 -10.70 -28.29
N THR A 601 10.76 -10.83 -28.09
CA THR A 601 11.35 -10.52 -26.77
C THR A 601 11.41 -9.01 -26.60
N LEU A 602 10.74 -8.49 -25.58
CA LEU A 602 10.80 -7.08 -25.23
C LEU A 602 12.21 -6.69 -24.73
N PRO A 603 12.66 -5.46 -24.97
CA PRO A 603 13.93 -4.97 -24.43
C PRO A 603 13.88 -4.92 -22.91
N ASP A 604 14.96 -5.35 -22.26
CA ASP A 604 15.14 -5.28 -20.82
C ASP A 604 15.12 -3.81 -20.35
N ARG A 605 14.35 -3.52 -19.31
CA ARG A 605 14.14 -2.16 -18.79
C ARG A 605 13.69 -2.18 -17.33
N ALA A 606 13.78 -1.03 -16.66
CA ALA A 606 13.22 -0.80 -15.35
C ALA A 606 11.69 -1.08 -15.31
N LEU A 607 11.24 -1.64 -14.21
CA LEU A 607 9.82 -1.92 -13.97
C LEU A 607 8.98 -0.64 -13.98
N PRO A 608 7.72 -0.72 -14.44
CA PRO A 608 6.77 0.39 -14.33
C PRO A 608 6.53 0.77 -12.86
N HIS A 609 6.26 2.05 -12.61
CA HIS A 609 6.01 2.60 -11.27
C HIS A 609 7.09 2.29 -10.22
N ALA A 610 8.33 2.05 -10.66
CA ALA A 610 9.52 1.80 -9.85
C ALA A 610 10.48 2.99 -9.92
N PRO A 611 10.26 4.09 -9.18
CA PRO A 611 11.12 5.26 -9.21
C PRO A 611 12.52 4.91 -8.70
N PRO A 612 13.60 5.42 -9.37
CA PRO A 612 14.98 5.10 -9.00
C PRO A 612 15.40 5.71 -7.65
N TRP A 613 14.66 6.69 -7.15
CA TRP A 613 14.84 7.26 -5.83
C TRP A 613 13.55 7.84 -5.28
N GLN A 614 13.40 7.77 -3.98
CA GLN A 614 12.33 8.38 -3.19
C GLN A 614 12.92 8.89 -1.88
N ALA A 615 12.56 10.09 -1.46
CA ALA A 615 13.09 10.66 -0.23
C ALA A 615 12.04 11.53 0.46
N ALA A 616 12.09 11.54 1.79
CA ALA A 616 11.34 12.46 2.62
C ALA A 616 12.22 13.01 3.73
N VAL A 617 12.00 14.27 4.08
CA VAL A 617 12.63 14.92 5.25
C VAL A 617 11.57 15.75 5.93
N ASN A 618 11.50 15.68 7.25
CA ASN A 618 10.62 16.53 8.03
C ASN A 618 11.34 17.14 9.24
N ALA A 619 10.81 18.26 9.70
CA ALA A 619 11.24 18.94 10.91
C ALA A 619 10.00 19.38 11.70
N THR A 620 9.95 19.02 12.97
CA THR A 620 8.87 19.40 13.91
C THR A 620 9.47 20.20 15.06
N TRP A 621 8.98 21.43 15.24
CA TRP A 621 9.28 22.24 16.40
C TRP A 621 8.06 22.30 17.32
N ARG A 622 8.29 22.10 18.64
CA ARG A 622 7.25 22.17 19.69
C ARG A 622 7.73 23.02 20.86
N ASP A 623 6.88 23.95 21.29
CA ASP A 623 7.11 24.69 22.53
C ASP A 623 6.30 24.03 23.68
N PRO A 624 6.86 23.86 24.88
CA PRO A 624 6.15 23.28 26.02
C PRO A 624 4.86 24.01 26.41
N ARG A 625 4.67 25.25 25.95
CA ARG A 625 3.46 26.05 26.19
C ARG A 625 2.33 25.76 25.20
N GLY A 626 2.56 24.91 24.19
CA GLY A 626 1.57 24.42 23.25
C GLY A 626 1.82 24.71 21.76
N PRO A 627 2.40 25.85 21.34
CA PRO A 627 2.57 26.11 19.91
C PRO A 627 3.57 25.14 19.29
N TYR A 628 3.29 24.76 18.05
CA TYR A 628 4.16 23.89 17.26
C TYR A 628 4.09 24.20 15.76
N ALA A 629 5.14 23.82 15.05
CA ALA A 629 5.22 23.90 13.60
C ALA A 629 5.89 22.65 13.04
N ARG A 630 5.43 22.18 11.88
CA ARG A 630 6.02 21.08 11.13
C ARG A 630 6.14 21.45 9.66
N LEU A 631 7.24 21.02 9.03
CA LEU A 631 7.47 21.06 7.60
C LEU A 631 7.86 19.66 7.12
N ASP A 632 7.29 19.24 6.00
CA ASP A 632 7.62 18.00 5.32
C ASP A 632 8.01 18.31 3.87
N VAL A 633 9.13 17.75 3.42
CA VAL A 633 9.60 17.80 2.03
C VAL A 633 9.68 16.37 1.55
N THR A 634 8.96 16.05 0.48
CA THR A 634 9.03 14.75 -0.16
C THR A 634 9.47 14.88 -1.61
N GLY A 635 10.10 13.86 -2.15
CA GLY A 635 10.53 13.83 -3.54
C GLY A 635 10.60 12.43 -4.12
N MET A 636 10.39 12.34 -5.43
CA MET A 636 10.36 11.08 -6.17
C MET A 636 11.03 11.26 -7.54
N GLY A 637 11.79 10.26 -7.98
CA GLY A 637 12.39 10.17 -9.30
C GLY A 637 11.36 9.88 -10.39
N ALA A 638 11.72 10.13 -11.64
CA ALA A 638 10.89 9.77 -12.78
C ALA A 638 10.82 8.24 -12.95
N PHE A 639 9.63 7.72 -13.28
CA PHE A 639 9.38 6.30 -13.52
C PHE A 639 8.60 6.10 -14.81
N PHE A 640 8.69 4.91 -15.40
CA PHE A 640 7.90 4.51 -16.55
C PHE A 640 6.46 4.17 -16.14
N TYR A 641 5.50 4.44 -17.01
CA TYR A 641 4.10 4.11 -16.74
C TYR A 641 3.75 2.66 -17.09
N ASP A 642 4.42 2.07 -18.11
CA ASP A 642 4.13 0.75 -18.62
C ASP A 642 5.38 0.07 -19.18
N LEU A 643 5.27 -1.18 -19.67
CA LEU A 643 6.32 -1.92 -20.37
C LEU A 643 6.53 -1.42 -21.81
N PRO A 644 7.67 -1.72 -22.46
CA PRO A 644 7.85 -1.46 -23.89
C PRO A 644 6.74 -2.14 -24.73
N PRO A 645 6.36 -1.54 -25.87
CA PRO A 645 7.01 -0.41 -26.55
C PRO A 645 6.65 0.98 -26.00
N ASN A 646 5.89 1.06 -24.92
CA ASN A 646 5.55 2.34 -24.30
C ASN A 646 6.78 2.93 -23.59
N GLU A 647 7.30 4.06 -24.09
CA GLU A 647 8.47 4.76 -23.55
C GLU A 647 8.09 5.97 -22.67
N THR A 648 6.79 6.15 -22.40
CA THR A 648 6.32 7.29 -21.63
C THR A 648 6.64 7.14 -20.13
N ARG A 649 6.94 8.26 -19.50
CA ARG A 649 7.32 8.31 -18.09
C ARG A 649 6.85 9.57 -17.38
N SER A 650 6.75 9.48 -16.07
CA SER A 650 6.52 10.65 -15.21
C SER A 650 7.73 11.59 -15.23
N SER A 651 7.53 12.81 -14.72
CA SER A 651 8.64 13.71 -14.38
C SER A 651 8.99 13.53 -12.89
N ALA A 652 10.27 13.71 -12.55
CA ALA A 652 10.67 13.81 -11.15
C ALA A 652 10.02 15.05 -10.51
N TYR A 653 9.58 14.92 -9.25
CA TYR A 653 8.93 16.00 -8.54
C TYR A 653 9.31 16.04 -7.05
N GLY A 654 9.01 17.18 -6.43
CA GLY A 654 9.10 17.35 -4.98
C GLY A 654 7.93 18.17 -4.49
N LEU A 655 7.42 17.82 -3.30
CA LEU A 655 6.30 18.46 -2.63
C LEU A 655 6.76 19.05 -1.30
N LEU A 656 6.17 20.18 -0.94
CA LEU A 656 6.34 20.82 0.37
C LEU A 656 4.98 20.88 1.06
N ASN A 657 4.91 20.30 2.26
CA ASN A 657 3.74 20.37 3.13
C ASN A 657 4.11 21.08 4.43
N GLY A 658 3.13 21.65 5.11
CA GLY A 658 3.39 22.33 6.38
C GLY A 658 2.19 22.34 7.30
N LYS A 659 2.47 22.47 8.60
CA LYS A 659 1.49 22.50 9.68
C LYS A 659 1.92 23.51 10.73
N LEU A 660 0.97 24.30 11.22
CA LEU A 660 1.19 25.27 12.31
C LEU A 660 0.01 25.19 13.28
N GLY A 661 0.29 24.94 14.55
CA GLY A 661 -0.78 24.68 15.49
C GLY A 661 -0.43 24.98 16.93
N TRP A 662 -1.41 24.68 17.77
CA TRP A 662 -1.35 24.75 19.22
C TRP A 662 -1.92 23.47 19.82
N ASP A 663 -1.14 22.77 20.60
CA ASP A 663 -1.52 21.55 21.29
C ASP A 663 -1.53 21.73 22.82
N THR A 664 -2.58 21.24 23.45
CA THR A 664 -2.74 21.20 24.90
C THR A 664 -3.25 19.80 25.33
N PRO A 665 -3.19 19.44 26.61
CA PRO A 665 -3.74 18.15 27.04
C PRO A 665 -5.23 17.94 26.71
N ARG A 666 -6.01 19.01 26.55
CA ARG A 666 -7.46 18.93 26.34
C ARG A 666 -7.91 19.24 24.93
N TRP A 667 -7.16 19.98 24.15
CA TRP A 667 -7.51 20.34 22.78
C TRP A 667 -6.29 20.63 21.94
N GLU A 668 -6.44 20.43 20.65
CA GLU A 668 -5.46 20.81 19.63
C GLU A 668 -6.18 21.56 18.51
N ALA A 669 -5.51 22.57 17.95
CA ALA A 669 -5.98 23.27 16.76
C ALA A 669 -4.78 23.59 15.85
N TYR A 670 -4.93 23.36 14.54
CA TYR A 670 -3.88 23.69 13.58
C TYR A 670 -4.42 24.09 12.20
N LEU A 671 -3.56 24.83 11.50
CA LEU A 671 -3.64 25.06 10.06
C LEU A 671 -2.69 24.06 9.39
N TRP A 672 -3.13 23.48 8.31
CA TRP A 672 -2.30 22.64 7.46
C TRP A 672 -2.33 23.08 6.01
N GLY A 673 -1.29 22.75 5.25
CA GLY A 673 -1.23 22.96 3.81
C GLY A 673 -0.42 21.87 3.15
N ARG A 674 -0.96 21.35 2.05
CA ARG A 674 -0.32 20.31 1.22
C ARG A 674 0.05 20.92 -0.13
N ASN A 675 1.11 20.37 -0.73
CA ASN A 675 1.65 20.84 -2.00
C ASN A 675 1.75 22.38 -2.08
N LEU A 676 2.35 23.00 -1.05
CA LEU A 676 2.40 24.47 -0.87
C LEU A 676 2.97 25.21 -2.08
N LEU A 677 3.85 24.57 -2.85
CA LEU A 677 4.45 25.11 -4.05
C LEU A 677 3.56 24.95 -5.30
N ASN A 678 2.38 24.34 -5.16
CA ASN A 678 1.42 24.06 -6.24
C ASN A 678 2.08 23.34 -7.43
N LYS A 679 2.91 22.31 -7.13
CA LYS A 679 3.59 21.54 -8.15
C LYS A 679 2.60 20.62 -8.88
N ASN A 680 2.54 20.68 -10.20
CA ASN A 680 1.88 19.66 -11.00
C ASN A 680 2.78 18.42 -11.08
N TYR A 681 2.23 17.27 -10.74
CA TYR A 681 2.87 15.97 -10.83
C TYR A 681 1.85 14.92 -11.27
N THR A 682 2.34 13.80 -11.77
CA THR A 682 1.51 12.72 -12.34
C THR A 682 1.63 11.48 -11.48
N VAL A 683 0.50 10.80 -11.26
CA VAL A 683 0.42 9.55 -10.48
C VAL A 683 0.20 8.34 -11.40
N ARG A 684 -0.43 8.54 -12.56
CA ARG A 684 -0.66 7.49 -13.57
C ARG A 684 -0.55 8.08 -14.97
N GLY A 685 -0.24 7.26 -15.97
CA GLY A 685 -0.28 7.64 -17.38
C GLY A 685 -0.59 6.46 -18.28
N PHE A 686 -1.38 6.72 -19.32
CA PHE A 686 -1.70 5.79 -20.39
C PHE A 686 -1.25 6.35 -21.73
N PHE A 687 -0.78 5.48 -22.63
CA PHE A 687 -0.34 5.87 -23.95
C PHE A 687 -1.09 5.06 -25.01
N PHE A 688 -2.14 5.64 -25.54
CA PHE A 688 -3.00 5.05 -26.57
C PHE A 688 -3.71 6.14 -27.35
N GLY A 689 -4.45 5.76 -28.39
CA GLY A 689 -5.31 6.66 -29.16
C GLY A 689 -6.72 6.66 -28.62
N ASP A 690 -7.25 7.85 -28.32
CA ASP A 690 -8.58 8.05 -27.76
C ASP A 690 -9.40 9.06 -28.56
N GLU A 691 -8.78 9.96 -29.30
CA GLU A 691 -9.43 11.09 -29.93
C GLU A 691 -9.78 10.80 -31.42
N PRO A 692 -11.09 10.78 -31.78
CA PRO A 692 -11.48 10.61 -33.18
C PRO A 692 -11.06 11.80 -34.06
N PRO A 693 -10.89 11.63 -35.40
CA PRO A 693 -11.08 10.36 -36.13
C PRO A 693 -9.83 9.50 -36.23
N ASP A 694 -8.66 10.06 -35.94
CA ASP A 694 -7.38 9.42 -36.27
C ASP A 694 -6.89 8.48 -35.16
N PHE A 695 -7.45 8.59 -33.94
CA PHE A 695 -7.05 7.83 -32.76
C PHE A 695 -5.53 7.76 -32.61
N ALA A 696 -4.88 8.92 -32.77
CA ALA A 696 -3.44 9.03 -32.69
C ALA A 696 -2.93 8.80 -31.26
N ASN A 697 -1.96 7.92 -31.08
CA ASN A 697 -1.38 7.63 -29.76
C ASN A 697 -0.86 8.91 -29.09
N LYS A 698 -1.34 9.14 -27.87
CA LYS A 698 -1.00 10.28 -27.02
C LYS A 698 -0.86 9.84 -25.58
N LEU A 699 -0.07 10.55 -24.79
CA LEU A 699 0.02 10.33 -23.35
C LEU A 699 -1.10 11.08 -22.65
N TYR A 700 -1.94 10.35 -21.92
CA TYR A 700 -2.93 10.87 -20.99
C TYR A 700 -2.50 10.60 -19.56
N VAL A 701 -2.69 11.56 -18.65
CA VAL A 701 -2.18 11.45 -17.30
C VAL A 701 -3.22 11.82 -16.24
N GLN A 702 -3.22 11.06 -15.17
CA GLN A 702 -3.88 11.47 -13.91
C GLN A 702 -2.91 12.36 -13.12
N LEU A 703 -3.38 13.54 -12.76
CA LEU A 703 -2.63 14.52 -11.97
C LEU A 703 -2.81 14.24 -10.49
N GLY A 704 -1.75 14.40 -9.72
CA GLY A 704 -1.83 14.38 -8.26
C GLY A 704 -2.45 15.66 -7.68
N GLU A 705 -2.69 15.65 -6.37
CA GLU A 705 -3.36 16.72 -5.63
C GLU A 705 -2.67 18.09 -5.84
N PRO A 706 -3.41 19.16 -6.19
CA PRO A 706 -2.88 20.51 -6.24
C PRO A 706 -2.64 21.05 -4.83
N ARG A 707 -2.22 22.33 -4.70
CA ARG A 707 -2.13 22.98 -3.40
C ARG A 707 -3.49 23.00 -2.71
N ASN A 708 -3.49 22.57 -1.46
CA ASN A 708 -4.67 22.44 -0.61
C ASN A 708 -4.38 22.98 0.81
N TRP A 709 -5.37 23.59 1.45
CA TRP A 709 -5.27 24.17 2.80
C TRP A 709 -6.46 23.75 3.64
N GLY A 710 -6.24 23.66 4.94
CA GLY A 710 -7.34 23.40 5.85
C GLY A 710 -7.02 23.70 7.29
N VAL A 711 -8.03 23.49 8.12
CA VAL A 711 -8.01 23.67 9.57
C VAL A 711 -8.41 22.36 10.23
N HIS A 712 -7.82 22.08 11.37
CA HIS A 712 -8.15 20.95 12.21
C HIS A 712 -8.43 21.39 13.64
N PHE A 713 -9.33 20.71 14.31
CA PHE A 713 -9.62 20.90 15.72
C PHE A 713 -9.93 19.56 16.40
N THR A 714 -9.25 19.28 17.51
CA THR A 714 -9.48 18.08 18.36
C THR A 714 -9.80 18.50 19.80
N VAL A 715 -10.74 17.82 20.41
CA VAL A 715 -11.01 17.86 21.86
C VAL A 715 -10.79 16.48 22.47
N ARG A 716 -10.11 16.43 23.63
CA ARG A 716 -9.79 15.21 24.39
C ARG A 716 -10.43 15.26 25.79
N PHE A 717 -10.96 14.15 26.27
CA PHE A 717 -11.63 14.04 27.57
C PHE A 717 -11.40 12.70 28.26
#